data_af1ddb6382ca54459988737b282abcf5
#
_entry.id   af1ddb6382ca54459988737b282abcf5
#
_cell.length_a   1.000
_cell.length_b   1.000
_cell.length_c   1.000
_cell.angle_alpha   90.00
_cell.angle_beta   90.00
_cell.angle_gamma   90.00
#
_symmetry.space_group_name_H-M   'P 1'
#
loop_
_entity.id
_entity.type
_entity.pdbx_description
1 polymer ?
#
loop_
_entity_poly.entity_id
_entity_poly.type
_entity_poly.pdbx_seq_one_letter_code
_entity_poly.pdbx_strand_id
1 'polypeptide(L)'
;MVENGSLYRRLLSDVRGEVMSDPASLARYSTDASIYQMTPDAVVIPRSTEDVQAVMSIARDEGSSVLPRGGGTSQCGQTVNQGVVLDNTKHLNRILDVDVEKRIACVQPGVVLDQLNQALKQHGLWFPVDPSTASRCTLGGMAANNSSGGKSLRYGIMRDNVRAINAITVDGTEARFSAVTAASGDYADLVGDMRALGRREAAEINARFPKVQRRVGGYNIDALVGNDINMSHLLVGSEGTLAYFTELELSLAHLPGAKVTGVCHFQTFRAAMEATQHIVTLNPQAVELIDDTMIALGREIPMFSETINAFVEGNPEALLLVEFAEGSAEANAAKLVELSQLMGDLGFAFSGAEHRWGGVVSVTDKSLQNAIAEYRKSGLNVMMSMKEAGKPISFVEDCAVPLPDLADYTAGLTEIFARHGTRGTWYAHASVGCLHVRPVLNMRQDKDVRTMRAIAEETFELVKKYKGSHSGEHGDGIVRSEFHEKMFGKRIVSAFEQIKKRFDPNGVMNPGKIVNAPAMDNRRLFRYGQDYSVPEFETTLDWSAWPGAGGGFQGAVEMCNNNGACRKLKGGVMCPSFRATRDERDATRGRANSLRFAISGQMPGGLSSDAMLDTMKYCVSCKACARECPTGIDMARMKIEVLSAKRKKDGLTLADKLIAYLPRYAPKAAKVAWFVNLRNKIGLSRKLLEGPTGISARRDLPVWSSAPFRDVEAQDNDPQVLLFADVFNRYFEPENLRAAVRVLRATGFRVAVARDDRSDRALDCGRTLLAMGCVDEARHEAQRVIDATRDAVAKGVPVVGLEPSSILTFRDEFLALCPGPETEMLSNATCTFEEFLADQPDLPLKPLDRPIYLHGHCHQKAHGAVTPMLDLLKRIPGAQVHMIESSCCGMAGAFGYSPDTIDVSIKMAQLDLFPALEVAPVDAVIVADGTSCRHQIAEGTQHQAMHVARLLDMVLDV
;
A
#
# COMPACT_ATOMS: atom_id res chain seq x y z
N MET A 1 -20.18 4.05 -25.39
CA MET A 1 -21.15 3.14 -26.03
C MET A 1 -21.81 2.15 -25.05
N VAL A 2 -21.32 2.01 -23.81
CA VAL A 2 -21.91 1.09 -22.79
C VAL A 2 -23.09 1.76 -22.05
N GLU A 3 -23.13 3.08 -21.94
CA GLU A 3 -24.15 3.83 -21.16
C GLU A 3 -25.61 3.64 -21.61
N ASN A 4 -25.86 3.09 -22.78
CA ASN A 4 -27.22 2.83 -23.29
C ASN A 4 -27.59 1.33 -23.35
N GLY A 5 -26.75 0.43 -22.86
CA GLY A 5 -27.03 -1.00 -22.88
C GLY A 5 -28.16 -1.39 -21.93
N SER A 6 -28.88 -2.48 -22.23
CA SER A 6 -29.94 -3.04 -21.38
C SER A 6 -29.42 -3.35 -19.99
N LEU A 7 -28.27 -4.01 -19.90
CA LEU A 7 -27.57 -4.37 -18.66
C LEU A 7 -27.40 -3.15 -17.73
N TYR A 8 -26.79 -2.05 -18.23
CA TYR A 8 -26.50 -0.88 -17.40
C TYR A 8 -27.75 -0.17 -16.89
N ARG A 9 -28.78 -0.04 -17.74
CA ARG A 9 -30.07 0.56 -17.34
C ARG A 9 -30.78 -0.25 -16.27
N ARG A 10 -30.78 -1.56 -16.36
CA ARG A 10 -31.36 -2.45 -15.34
C ARG A 10 -30.59 -2.37 -14.04
N LEU A 11 -29.25 -2.39 -14.09
CA LEU A 11 -28.43 -2.21 -12.90
C LEU A 11 -28.72 -0.88 -12.18
N LEU A 12 -28.87 0.22 -12.92
CA LEU A 12 -29.21 1.54 -12.33
C LEU A 12 -30.60 1.57 -11.70
N SER A 13 -31.58 0.82 -12.24
CA SER A 13 -32.96 0.83 -11.72
C SER A 13 -33.13 -0.04 -10.48
N ASP A 14 -32.47 -1.19 -10.45
CA ASP A 14 -32.77 -2.26 -9.49
C ASP A 14 -31.74 -2.36 -8.34
N VAL A 15 -30.56 -1.76 -8.50
CA VAL A 15 -29.48 -1.78 -7.50
C VAL A 15 -29.47 -0.46 -6.71
N ARG A 16 -29.50 -0.55 -5.37
CA ARG A 16 -29.38 0.63 -4.47
C ARG A 16 -27.92 1.06 -4.24
N GLY A 17 -26.98 0.18 -4.58
CA GLY A 17 -25.55 0.44 -4.52
C GLY A 17 -25.09 1.43 -5.58
N GLU A 18 -23.76 1.61 -5.67
CA GLU A 18 -23.16 2.46 -6.70
C GLU A 18 -22.96 1.63 -7.97
N VAL A 19 -23.40 2.17 -9.12
CA VAL A 19 -23.24 1.53 -10.45
C VAL A 19 -22.45 2.44 -11.35
N MET A 20 -21.36 1.95 -11.92
CA MET A 20 -20.41 2.72 -12.71
C MET A 20 -20.14 2.03 -14.07
N SER A 21 -20.06 2.81 -15.14
CA SER A 21 -19.68 2.33 -16.48
C SER A 21 -18.82 3.34 -17.25
N ASP A 22 -18.44 4.45 -16.61
CA ASP A 22 -17.54 5.42 -17.23
C ASP A 22 -16.12 4.85 -17.39
N PRO A 23 -15.36 5.28 -18.43
CA PRO A 23 -14.04 4.72 -18.72
C PRO A 23 -13.03 4.81 -17.57
N ALA A 24 -13.07 5.86 -16.74
CA ALA A 24 -12.18 6.01 -15.60
C ALA A 24 -12.48 5.00 -14.49
N SER A 25 -13.77 4.72 -14.24
CA SER A 25 -14.21 3.71 -13.29
C SER A 25 -13.86 2.31 -13.78
N LEU A 26 -14.13 1.99 -15.05
CA LEU A 26 -13.79 0.68 -15.62
C LEU A 26 -12.27 0.43 -15.59
N ALA A 27 -11.46 1.47 -15.86
CA ALA A 27 -10.00 1.39 -15.80
C ALA A 27 -9.49 0.93 -14.43
N ARG A 28 -10.10 1.39 -13.33
CA ARG A 28 -9.70 1.05 -11.95
C ARG A 28 -9.89 -0.42 -11.63
N TYR A 29 -10.85 -1.08 -12.26
CA TYR A 29 -11.23 -2.46 -12.01
C TYR A 29 -10.79 -3.43 -13.11
N SER A 30 -10.18 -2.94 -14.18
CA SER A 30 -9.75 -3.76 -15.32
C SER A 30 -8.49 -4.59 -15.06
N THR A 31 -7.76 -4.32 -13.97
CA THR A 31 -6.52 -5.02 -13.63
C THR A 31 -6.48 -5.44 -12.16
N ASP A 32 -5.66 -6.43 -11.86
CA ASP A 32 -5.21 -6.79 -10.50
C ASP A 32 -3.67 -6.77 -10.43
N ALA A 33 -3.04 -7.50 -9.50
CA ALA A 33 -1.59 -7.52 -9.40
C ALA A 33 -0.91 -8.48 -10.42
N SER A 34 -1.68 -9.08 -11.33
CA SER A 34 -1.18 -9.92 -12.42
C SER A 34 -0.77 -9.10 -13.65
N ILE A 35 -0.31 -9.80 -14.69
CA ILE A 35 0.01 -9.22 -15.99
C ILE A 35 -1.23 -8.93 -16.85
N TYR A 36 -2.43 -9.31 -16.41
CA TYR A 36 -3.64 -9.26 -17.22
C TYR A 36 -4.42 -7.96 -17.05
N GLN A 37 -5.19 -7.65 -18.10
CA GLN A 37 -6.20 -6.60 -18.14
C GLN A 37 -7.44 -7.11 -18.89
N MET A 38 -8.60 -7.00 -18.23
CA MET A 38 -9.90 -7.23 -18.84
C MET A 38 -10.85 -6.12 -18.40
N THR A 39 -11.31 -5.30 -19.34
CA THR A 39 -12.22 -4.19 -19.03
C THR A 39 -13.61 -4.73 -18.75
N PRO A 40 -14.18 -4.50 -17.56
CA PRO A 40 -15.53 -4.95 -17.24
C PRO A 40 -16.60 -4.14 -18.00
N ASP A 41 -17.80 -4.71 -18.13
CA ASP A 41 -18.97 -4.02 -18.70
C ASP A 41 -19.54 -2.99 -17.72
N ALA A 42 -19.53 -3.32 -16.44
CA ALA A 42 -19.95 -2.43 -15.36
C ALA A 42 -19.23 -2.78 -14.05
N VAL A 43 -19.20 -1.82 -13.12
CA VAL A 43 -18.76 -2.02 -11.74
C VAL A 43 -19.92 -1.67 -10.81
N VAL A 44 -20.20 -2.55 -9.86
CA VAL A 44 -21.23 -2.34 -8.84
C VAL A 44 -20.59 -2.43 -7.46
N ILE A 45 -20.87 -1.45 -6.59
CA ILE A 45 -20.52 -1.47 -5.18
C ILE A 45 -21.81 -1.71 -4.38
N PRO A 46 -22.15 -2.97 -4.05
CA PRO A 46 -23.41 -3.32 -3.40
C PRO A 46 -23.45 -2.80 -1.96
N ARG A 47 -24.62 -2.34 -1.53
CA ARG A 47 -24.87 -1.93 -0.13
C ARG A 47 -25.43 -3.06 0.72
N SER A 48 -26.05 -4.03 0.08
CA SER A 48 -26.71 -5.15 0.75
C SER A 48 -26.64 -6.42 -0.07
N THR A 49 -27.09 -7.52 0.52
CA THR A 49 -27.21 -8.83 -0.13
C THR A 49 -28.27 -8.81 -1.25
N GLU A 50 -29.33 -8.02 -1.10
CA GLU A 50 -30.38 -7.84 -2.10
C GLU A 50 -29.83 -7.16 -3.36
N ASP A 51 -28.90 -6.22 -3.25
CA ASP A 51 -28.21 -5.63 -4.40
C ASP A 51 -27.44 -6.71 -5.17
N VAL A 52 -26.77 -7.64 -4.46
CA VAL A 52 -26.04 -8.74 -5.07
C VAL A 52 -27.00 -9.68 -5.82
N GLN A 53 -28.12 -10.05 -5.21
CA GLN A 53 -29.15 -10.90 -5.83
C GLN A 53 -29.70 -10.25 -7.11
N ALA A 54 -29.96 -8.94 -7.06
CA ALA A 54 -30.41 -8.18 -8.22
C ALA A 54 -29.36 -8.22 -9.35
N VAL A 55 -28.07 -7.96 -9.04
CA VAL A 55 -26.99 -8.03 -10.03
C VAL A 55 -26.87 -9.42 -10.64
N MET A 56 -26.90 -10.47 -9.82
CA MET A 56 -26.79 -11.86 -10.32
C MET A 56 -27.96 -12.23 -11.23
N SER A 57 -29.20 -11.82 -10.90
CA SER A 57 -30.37 -12.03 -11.72
C SER A 57 -30.26 -11.28 -13.05
N ILE A 58 -29.88 -9.99 -13.00
CA ILE A 58 -29.74 -9.15 -14.20
C ILE A 58 -28.64 -9.72 -15.11
N ALA A 59 -27.47 -10.07 -14.56
CA ALA A 59 -26.37 -10.61 -15.33
C ALA A 59 -26.76 -11.93 -16.04
N ARG A 60 -27.46 -12.82 -15.34
CA ARG A 60 -27.98 -14.07 -15.92
C ARG A 60 -28.96 -13.81 -17.08
N ASP A 61 -29.88 -12.87 -16.88
CA ASP A 61 -30.90 -12.55 -17.90
C ASP A 61 -30.29 -11.88 -19.14
N GLU A 62 -29.26 -11.04 -18.93
CA GLU A 62 -28.57 -10.32 -20.01
C GLU A 62 -27.40 -11.10 -20.62
N GLY A 63 -27.14 -12.34 -20.15
CA GLY A 63 -26.03 -13.17 -20.63
C GLY A 63 -24.64 -12.62 -20.28
N SER A 64 -24.53 -11.80 -19.23
CA SER A 64 -23.27 -11.25 -18.72
C SER A 64 -22.73 -12.12 -17.58
N SER A 65 -21.43 -11.95 -17.25
CA SER A 65 -20.82 -12.63 -16.12
C SER A 65 -20.71 -11.73 -14.90
N VAL A 66 -20.52 -12.34 -13.72
CA VAL A 66 -20.33 -11.65 -12.45
C VAL A 66 -18.99 -12.04 -11.85
N LEU A 67 -18.19 -11.05 -11.47
CA LEU A 67 -16.93 -11.20 -10.75
C LEU A 67 -17.04 -10.61 -9.35
N PRO A 68 -17.18 -11.44 -8.29
CA PRO A 68 -16.99 -10.98 -6.91
C PRO A 68 -15.53 -10.53 -6.68
N ARG A 69 -15.33 -9.30 -6.18
CA ARG A 69 -14.00 -8.74 -5.98
C ARG A 69 -13.82 -8.20 -4.57
N GLY A 70 -12.72 -8.62 -3.94
CA GLY A 70 -12.25 -8.11 -2.67
C GLY A 70 -11.13 -7.07 -2.84
N GLY A 71 -9.98 -7.29 -2.23
CA GLY A 71 -8.83 -6.37 -2.27
C GLY A 71 -8.20 -6.14 -3.64
N GLY A 72 -8.47 -7.00 -4.63
CA GLY A 72 -7.88 -6.92 -5.98
C GLY A 72 -6.35 -7.01 -5.97
N THR A 73 -5.79 -7.85 -5.10
CA THR A 73 -4.35 -8.05 -4.92
C THR A 73 -3.84 -9.36 -5.52
N SER A 74 -4.69 -10.10 -6.22
CA SER A 74 -4.37 -11.36 -6.89
C SER A 74 -3.27 -11.20 -7.93
N GLN A 75 -2.35 -12.16 -7.97
CA GLN A 75 -1.20 -12.15 -8.87
C GLN A 75 -1.39 -13.06 -10.10
N CYS A 76 -2.48 -13.82 -10.15
CA CYS A 76 -2.73 -14.82 -11.19
C CYS A 76 -3.92 -14.47 -12.11
N GLY A 77 -4.56 -13.29 -11.93
CA GLY A 77 -5.66 -12.86 -12.79
C GLY A 77 -7.03 -13.41 -12.37
N GLN A 78 -7.22 -13.82 -11.11
CA GLN A 78 -8.53 -14.24 -10.60
C GLN A 78 -9.55 -13.11 -10.61
N THR A 79 -9.09 -11.88 -10.34
CA THR A 79 -9.95 -10.71 -10.11
C THR A 79 -10.03 -9.76 -11.31
N VAL A 80 -9.87 -10.29 -12.52
CA VAL A 80 -10.14 -9.60 -13.79
C VAL A 80 -11.11 -10.41 -14.64
N ASN A 81 -12.15 -9.76 -15.17
CA ASN A 81 -13.12 -10.35 -16.09
C ASN A 81 -13.85 -9.25 -16.88
N GLN A 82 -14.58 -9.61 -17.95
CA GLN A 82 -15.36 -8.66 -18.75
C GLN A 82 -16.69 -8.40 -18.04
N GLY A 83 -17.53 -9.07 -17.67
CA GLY A 83 -18.87 -8.86 -17.10
C GLY A 83 -18.99 -7.78 -16.01
N VAL A 84 -19.85 -7.98 -15.04
CA VAL A 84 -20.10 -7.07 -13.92
C VAL A 84 -19.14 -7.38 -12.76
N VAL A 85 -18.35 -6.41 -12.34
CA VAL A 85 -17.51 -6.52 -11.13
C VAL A 85 -18.31 -6.08 -9.91
N LEU A 86 -18.38 -6.93 -8.88
CA LEU A 86 -18.99 -6.64 -7.57
C LEU A 86 -17.88 -6.33 -6.55
N ASP A 87 -17.69 -5.06 -6.17
CA ASP A 87 -16.72 -4.69 -5.15
C ASP A 87 -17.35 -4.70 -3.75
N ASN A 88 -16.92 -5.65 -2.92
CA ASN A 88 -17.47 -5.88 -1.57
C ASN A 88 -16.84 -4.99 -0.50
N THR A 89 -15.79 -4.23 -0.82
CA THR A 89 -14.89 -3.64 0.19
C THR A 89 -15.46 -2.41 0.90
N LYS A 90 -16.41 -1.69 0.28
CA LYS A 90 -16.91 -0.39 0.79
C LYS A 90 -18.04 -0.54 1.79
N HIS A 91 -18.99 -1.44 1.58
CA HIS A 91 -20.20 -1.55 2.40
C HIS A 91 -20.40 -2.92 3.06
N LEU A 92 -19.96 -4.02 2.42
CA LEU A 92 -20.13 -5.38 2.96
C LEU A 92 -18.90 -5.82 3.77
N ASN A 93 -18.58 -5.05 4.82
CA ASN A 93 -17.31 -5.17 5.57
C ASN A 93 -17.49 -5.14 7.10
N ARG A 94 -18.63 -5.64 7.59
CA ARG A 94 -18.90 -5.70 9.03
C ARG A 94 -18.44 -7.02 9.65
N ILE A 95 -17.88 -6.92 10.86
CA ILE A 95 -17.74 -8.04 11.77
C ILE A 95 -19.13 -8.20 12.41
N LEU A 96 -19.78 -9.35 12.19
CA LEU A 96 -21.17 -9.57 12.57
C LEU A 96 -21.29 -10.08 14.00
N ASP A 97 -20.41 -11.03 14.37
CA ASP A 97 -20.39 -11.65 15.69
C ASP A 97 -19.00 -12.19 16.04
N VAL A 98 -18.68 -12.26 17.33
CA VAL A 98 -17.46 -12.87 17.89
C VAL A 98 -17.83 -13.66 19.14
N ASP A 99 -17.86 -15.00 19.01
CA ASP A 99 -17.99 -15.92 20.14
C ASP A 99 -16.59 -16.25 20.70
N VAL A 100 -16.23 -15.58 21.79
CA VAL A 100 -14.91 -15.69 22.43
C VAL A 100 -14.70 -17.08 23.03
N GLU A 101 -15.74 -17.69 23.62
CA GLU A 101 -15.64 -19.00 24.26
C GLU A 101 -15.39 -20.13 23.23
N LYS A 102 -16.15 -20.09 22.13
CA LYS A 102 -15.99 -21.05 21.03
C LYS A 102 -14.85 -20.68 20.08
N ARG A 103 -14.29 -19.48 20.23
CA ARG A 103 -13.26 -18.91 19.34
C ARG A 103 -13.72 -18.92 17.88
N ILE A 104 -14.84 -18.26 17.63
CA ILE A 104 -15.46 -18.16 16.33
C ILE A 104 -15.70 -16.69 16.02
N ALA A 105 -15.45 -16.25 14.77
CA ALA A 105 -15.91 -14.98 14.26
C ALA A 105 -16.80 -15.17 13.03
N CYS A 106 -17.89 -14.42 12.97
CA CYS A 106 -18.77 -14.32 11.79
C CYS A 106 -18.57 -12.95 11.13
N VAL A 107 -18.22 -12.93 9.84
CA VAL A 107 -17.81 -11.72 9.14
C VAL A 107 -18.40 -11.64 7.73
N GLN A 108 -18.63 -10.42 7.24
CA GLN A 108 -18.94 -10.14 5.85
C GLN A 108 -17.68 -10.25 4.96
N PRO A 109 -17.82 -10.54 3.65
CA PRO A 109 -16.69 -10.85 2.77
C PRO A 109 -15.71 -9.71 2.56
N GLY A 110 -16.14 -8.46 2.72
CA GLY A 110 -15.30 -7.25 2.55
C GLY A 110 -14.48 -6.87 3.78
N VAL A 111 -14.58 -7.57 4.91
CA VAL A 111 -13.76 -7.30 6.10
C VAL A 111 -12.29 -7.54 5.78
N VAL A 112 -11.44 -6.56 6.09
CA VAL A 112 -9.97 -6.68 5.93
C VAL A 112 -9.40 -7.46 7.12
N LEU A 113 -8.43 -8.35 6.86
CA LEU A 113 -7.84 -9.21 7.89
C LEU A 113 -7.31 -8.42 9.09
N ASP A 114 -6.52 -7.36 8.88
CA ASP A 114 -6.00 -6.54 9.98
C ASP A 114 -7.11 -5.83 10.77
N GLN A 115 -8.22 -5.50 10.13
CA GLN A 115 -9.40 -4.94 10.80
C GLN A 115 -10.02 -5.98 11.77
N LEU A 116 -10.16 -7.24 11.34
CA LEU A 116 -10.61 -8.32 12.21
C LEU A 116 -9.64 -8.55 13.36
N ASN A 117 -8.36 -8.72 13.08
CA ASN A 117 -7.34 -9.00 14.09
C ASN A 117 -7.21 -7.89 15.12
N GLN A 118 -7.40 -6.63 14.71
CA GLN A 118 -7.44 -5.51 15.64
C GLN A 118 -8.64 -5.58 16.59
N ALA A 119 -9.82 -5.93 16.08
CA ALA A 119 -11.01 -6.08 16.91
C ALA A 119 -10.88 -7.27 17.88
N LEU A 120 -10.22 -8.35 17.47
CA LEU A 120 -10.02 -9.55 18.27
C LEU A 120 -8.95 -9.39 19.37
N LYS A 121 -8.02 -8.44 19.21
CA LYS A 121 -6.87 -8.28 20.13
C LYS A 121 -7.28 -8.08 21.59
N GLN A 122 -8.36 -7.33 21.85
CA GLN A 122 -8.91 -7.11 23.20
C GLN A 122 -9.39 -8.39 23.90
N HIS A 123 -9.68 -9.45 23.12
CA HIS A 123 -10.11 -10.75 23.61
C HIS A 123 -8.95 -11.76 23.67
N GLY A 124 -7.71 -11.35 23.40
CA GLY A 124 -6.55 -12.25 23.32
C GLY A 124 -6.64 -13.25 22.17
N LEU A 125 -7.40 -12.94 21.13
CA LEU A 125 -7.65 -13.79 19.97
C LEU A 125 -7.14 -13.15 18.68
N TRP A 126 -6.95 -13.96 17.65
CA TRP A 126 -6.65 -13.55 16.30
C TRP A 126 -7.06 -14.61 15.27
N PHE A 127 -7.19 -14.20 14.02
CA PHE A 127 -7.37 -15.11 12.89
C PHE A 127 -5.99 -15.49 12.33
N PRO A 128 -5.60 -16.78 12.33
CA PRO A 128 -4.19 -17.18 12.21
C PRO A 128 -3.67 -17.35 10.78
N VAL A 129 -4.47 -17.09 9.76
CA VAL A 129 -4.01 -17.07 8.35
C VAL A 129 -3.47 -15.68 8.04
N ASP A 130 -2.14 -15.54 7.82
CA ASP A 130 -1.41 -14.27 7.81
C ASP A 130 -0.68 -13.96 6.48
N PRO A 131 -1.39 -13.78 5.34
CA PRO A 131 -0.75 -13.43 4.09
C PRO A 131 -0.05 -12.06 4.17
N SER A 132 0.95 -11.83 3.33
CA SER A 132 1.68 -10.55 3.26
C SER A 132 0.79 -9.34 2.94
N THR A 133 -0.41 -9.58 2.45
CA THR A 133 -1.42 -8.58 2.14
C THR A 133 -2.43 -8.31 3.26
N ALA A 134 -2.20 -8.78 4.49
CA ALA A 134 -3.12 -8.71 5.64
C ALA A 134 -3.76 -7.32 5.85
N SER A 135 -3.00 -6.26 5.61
CA SER A 135 -3.47 -4.87 5.77
C SER A 135 -4.52 -4.42 4.73
N ARG A 136 -4.81 -5.24 3.70
CA ARG A 136 -5.66 -4.83 2.57
C ARG A 136 -6.42 -5.96 1.87
N CYS A 137 -6.07 -7.23 2.09
CA CYS A 137 -6.86 -8.37 1.61
C CYS A 137 -8.15 -8.50 2.43
N THR A 138 -9.20 -8.97 1.78
CA THR A 138 -10.49 -9.20 2.43
C THR A 138 -10.70 -10.68 2.72
N LEU A 139 -11.44 -10.98 3.80
CA LEU A 139 -11.66 -12.36 4.23
C LEU A 139 -12.42 -13.19 3.17
N GLY A 140 -13.38 -12.59 2.46
CA GLY A 140 -14.02 -13.23 1.32
C GLY A 140 -13.07 -13.54 0.18
N GLY A 141 -12.14 -12.60 -0.13
CA GLY A 141 -11.09 -12.83 -1.14
C GLY A 141 -10.09 -13.90 -0.69
N MET A 142 -9.70 -13.89 0.59
CA MET A 142 -8.82 -14.92 1.16
C MET A 142 -9.47 -16.32 1.08
N ALA A 143 -10.76 -16.43 1.40
CA ALA A 143 -11.49 -17.69 1.30
C ALA A 143 -11.61 -18.17 -0.15
N ALA A 144 -12.00 -17.26 -1.06
CA ALA A 144 -12.12 -17.59 -2.48
C ALA A 144 -10.79 -18.02 -3.12
N ASN A 145 -9.66 -17.53 -2.61
CA ASN A 145 -8.32 -17.88 -3.07
C ASN A 145 -7.69 -19.07 -2.31
N ASN A 146 -8.28 -19.51 -1.21
CA ASN A 146 -7.68 -20.45 -0.25
C ASN A 146 -6.31 -19.97 0.26
N SER A 147 -6.24 -18.70 0.63
CA SER A 147 -5.00 -18.00 1.01
C SER A 147 -4.30 -18.67 2.19
N SER A 148 -3.02 -18.35 2.33
CA SER A 148 -2.14 -18.87 3.36
C SER A 148 -1.17 -17.77 3.83
N GLY A 149 -0.21 -18.12 4.68
CA GLY A 149 0.80 -17.19 5.20
C GLY A 149 1.97 -17.91 5.86
N GLY A 150 2.94 -17.17 6.37
CA GLY A 150 4.17 -17.73 6.96
C GLY A 150 3.95 -18.71 8.11
N LYS A 151 2.82 -18.60 8.81
CA LYS A 151 2.49 -19.42 9.98
C LYS A 151 1.66 -20.68 9.68
N SER A 152 1.49 -21.01 8.40
CA SER A 152 0.69 -22.16 7.98
C SER A 152 1.23 -23.50 8.44
N LEU A 153 2.52 -23.61 8.75
CA LEU A 153 3.09 -24.81 9.34
C LEU A 153 2.32 -25.21 10.60
N ARG A 154 1.96 -24.26 11.46
CA ARG A 154 1.24 -24.46 12.73
C ARG A 154 -0.28 -24.33 12.59
N TYR A 155 -0.77 -23.42 11.79
CA TYR A 155 -2.19 -23.04 11.76
C TYR A 155 -2.94 -23.48 10.50
N GLY A 156 -2.26 -24.10 9.53
CA GLY A 156 -2.87 -24.50 8.27
C GLY A 156 -3.13 -23.31 7.32
N ILE A 157 -4.00 -23.55 6.35
CA ILE A 157 -4.40 -22.60 5.31
C ILE A 157 -5.84 -22.12 5.53
N MET A 158 -6.37 -21.30 4.64
CA MET A 158 -7.72 -20.73 4.79
C MET A 158 -8.78 -21.83 4.94
N ARG A 159 -8.73 -22.90 4.12
CA ARG A 159 -9.65 -24.04 4.19
C ARG A 159 -9.75 -24.64 5.59
N ASP A 160 -8.62 -24.77 6.29
CA ASP A 160 -8.57 -25.40 7.62
C ASP A 160 -9.19 -24.51 8.71
N ASN A 161 -9.37 -23.22 8.42
CA ASN A 161 -9.85 -22.20 9.35
C ASN A 161 -11.25 -21.66 9.01
N VAL A 162 -11.88 -22.11 7.91
CA VAL A 162 -13.26 -21.75 7.55
C VAL A 162 -14.20 -22.88 7.97
N ARG A 163 -15.15 -22.57 8.86
CA ARG A 163 -16.15 -23.51 9.39
C ARG A 163 -17.40 -23.60 8.51
N ALA A 164 -17.88 -22.45 8.07
CA ALA A 164 -19.06 -22.34 7.23
C ALA A 164 -19.00 -21.08 6.36
N ILE A 165 -19.73 -21.12 5.25
CA ILE A 165 -19.93 -20.00 4.33
C ILE A 165 -21.43 -19.90 4.03
N ASN A 166 -22.04 -18.72 4.30
CA ASN A 166 -23.33 -18.38 3.73
C ASN A 166 -23.07 -17.81 2.33
N ALA A 167 -23.76 -18.32 1.32
CA ALA A 167 -23.51 -17.95 -0.06
C ALA A 167 -24.81 -17.91 -0.89
N ILE A 168 -24.78 -17.12 -1.97
CA ILE A 168 -25.82 -17.05 -3.00
C ILE A 168 -25.32 -17.84 -4.21
N THR A 169 -26.08 -18.83 -4.63
CA THR A 169 -25.83 -19.58 -5.86
C THR A 169 -26.32 -18.81 -7.09
N VAL A 170 -25.94 -19.24 -8.29
CA VAL A 170 -26.23 -18.50 -9.54
C VAL A 170 -27.72 -18.30 -9.80
N ASP A 171 -28.57 -19.18 -9.30
CA ASP A 171 -30.03 -19.09 -9.39
C ASP A 171 -30.66 -18.13 -8.37
N GLY A 172 -29.87 -17.54 -7.49
CA GLY A 172 -30.30 -16.62 -6.45
C GLY A 172 -30.66 -17.28 -5.12
N THR A 173 -30.50 -18.60 -4.97
CA THR A 173 -30.76 -19.33 -3.72
C THR A 173 -29.68 -19.03 -2.69
N GLU A 174 -30.12 -18.63 -1.48
CA GLU A 174 -29.24 -18.51 -0.33
C GLU A 174 -29.08 -19.87 0.35
N ALA A 175 -27.85 -20.28 0.61
CA ALA A 175 -27.54 -21.52 1.27
C ALA A 175 -26.36 -21.39 2.24
N ARG A 176 -26.41 -22.14 3.35
CA ARG A 176 -25.32 -22.28 4.29
C ARG A 176 -24.51 -23.52 3.98
N PHE A 177 -23.30 -23.36 3.53
CA PHE A 177 -22.32 -24.42 3.28
C PHE A 177 -21.47 -24.65 4.54
N SER A 178 -21.57 -25.86 5.12
CA SER A 178 -20.91 -26.23 6.37
C SER A 178 -20.69 -27.75 6.45
N ALA A 179 -20.23 -28.25 7.60
CA ALA A 179 -20.15 -29.68 7.87
C ALA A 179 -21.54 -30.32 7.75
N VAL A 180 -21.62 -31.44 7.02
CA VAL A 180 -22.88 -32.11 6.67
C VAL A 180 -23.12 -33.25 7.64
N THR A 181 -23.94 -33.02 8.66
CA THR A 181 -24.38 -34.04 9.62
C THR A 181 -25.63 -34.80 9.17
N ALA A 182 -26.53 -34.14 8.43
CA ALA A 182 -27.66 -34.75 7.71
C ALA A 182 -27.95 -33.88 6.50
N ALA A 183 -28.22 -34.52 5.33
CA ALA A 183 -28.68 -33.78 4.16
C ALA A 183 -30.15 -33.37 4.37
N SER A 184 -30.36 -32.07 4.61
CA SER A 184 -31.71 -31.50 4.70
C SER A 184 -31.73 -30.13 4.04
N GLY A 185 -32.82 -29.74 3.41
CA GLY A 185 -33.06 -28.46 2.78
C GLY A 185 -32.82 -28.41 1.28
N ASP A 186 -32.94 -27.21 0.70
CA ASP A 186 -33.02 -26.96 -0.74
C ASP A 186 -31.73 -27.31 -1.52
N TYR A 187 -30.62 -27.60 -0.84
CA TYR A 187 -29.39 -28.03 -1.49
C TYR A 187 -28.97 -29.48 -1.15
N ALA A 188 -29.88 -30.28 -0.59
CA ALA A 188 -29.64 -31.70 -0.30
C ALA A 188 -29.21 -32.50 -1.53
N ASP A 189 -29.81 -32.22 -2.69
CA ASP A 189 -29.46 -32.83 -3.97
C ASP A 189 -28.03 -32.45 -4.38
N LEU A 190 -27.65 -31.17 -4.23
CA LEU A 190 -26.29 -30.73 -4.50
C LEU A 190 -25.27 -31.46 -3.61
N VAL A 191 -25.55 -31.58 -2.32
CA VAL A 191 -24.71 -32.35 -1.38
C VAL A 191 -24.63 -33.81 -1.81
N GLY A 192 -25.76 -34.41 -2.22
CA GLY A 192 -25.83 -35.79 -2.74
C GLY A 192 -24.94 -36.00 -3.97
N ASP A 193 -25.01 -35.07 -4.93
CA ASP A 193 -24.19 -35.06 -6.15
C ASP A 193 -22.69 -34.94 -5.82
N MET A 194 -22.32 -34.05 -4.92
CA MET A 194 -20.93 -33.84 -4.51
C MET A 194 -20.36 -35.06 -3.76
N ARG A 195 -21.14 -35.68 -2.88
CA ARG A 195 -20.79 -36.96 -2.23
C ARG A 195 -20.60 -38.10 -3.24
N ALA A 196 -21.48 -38.22 -4.21
CA ALA A 196 -21.39 -39.23 -5.28
C ALA A 196 -20.11 -39.03 -6.11
N LEU A 197 -19.79 -37.76 -6.46
CA LEU A 197 -18.57 -37.41 -7.17
C LEU A 197 -17.32 -37.76 -6.33
N GLY A 198 -17.26 -37.36 -5.06
CA GLY A 198 -16.14 -37.63 -4.17
C GLY A 198 -15.87 -39.13 -4.02
N ARG A 199 -16.92 -39.95 -3.86
CA ARG A 199 -16.80 -41.42 -3.79
C ARG A 199 -16.31 -42.03 -5.10
N ARG A 200 -16.83 -41.57 -6.23
CA ARG A 200 -16.46 -42.04 -7.57
C ARG A 200 -15.00 -41.76 -7.91
N GLU A 201 -14.53 -40.58 -7.54
CA GLU A 201 -13.20 -40.10 -7.88
C GLU A 201 -12.14 -40.34 -6.78
N ALA A 202 -12.50 -40.93 -5.62
CA ALA A 202 -11.63 -41.10 -4.46
C ALA A 202 -10.28 -41.74 -4.78
N ALA A 203 -10.24 -42.76 -5.60
CA ALA A 203 -9.00 -43.43 -5.99
C ALA A 203 -8.06 -42.52 -6.80
N GLU A 204 -8.62 -41.77 -7.77
CA GLU A 204 -7.87 -40.86 -8.61
C GLU A 204 -7.41 -39.63 -7.83
N ILE A 205 -8.25 -39.09 -6.94
CA ILE A 205 -7.89 -38.00 -6.01
C ILE A 205 -6.69 -38.43 -5.16
N ASN A 206 -6.74 -39.60 -4.53
CA ASN A 206 -5.65 -40.09 -3.70
C ASN A 206 -4.35 -40.31 -4.48
N ALA A 207 -4.44 -40.68 -5.74
CA ALA A 207 -3.29 -40.91 -6.62
C ALA A 207 -2.66 -39.61 -7.17
N ARG A 208 -3.48 -38.61 -7.46
CA ARG A 208 -3.08 -37.41 -8.24
C ARG A 208 -2.86 -36.14 -7.41
N PHE A 209 -3.65 -35.97 -6.32
CA PHE A 209 -3.52 -34.75 -5.53
C PHE A 209 -2.15 -34.69 -4.84
N PRO A 210 -1.47 -33.53 -4.89
CA PRO A 210 -0.19 -33.33 -4.21
C PRO A 210 -0.32 -33.57 -2.72
N LYS A 211 0.69 -34.24 -2.13
CA LYS A 211 0.73 -34.52 -0.68
C LYS A 211 1.65 -33.53 0.03
N VAL A 212 1.48 -32.27 -0.28
CA VAL A 212 2.16 -31.15 0.36
C VAL A 212 1.14 -30.29 1.10
N GLN A 213 1.58 -29.60 2.16
CA GLN A 213 0.69 -28.77 2.97
C GLN A 213 0.14 -27.58 2.17
N ARG A 214 0.94 -27.02 1.28
CA ARG A 214 0.61 -25.88 0.42
C ARG A 214 0.11 -26.37 -0.93
N ARG A 215 -1.21 -26.45 -1.08
CA ARG A 215 -1.85 -26.81 -2.34
C ARG A 215 -3.22 -26.15 -2.42
N VAL A 216 -3.40 -25.31 -3.41
CA VAL A 216 -4.65 -24.57 -3.64
C VAL A 216 -5.13 -24.67 -5.10
N GLY A 217 -4.42 -25.43 -5.94
CA GLY A 217 -4.77 -25.62 -7.35
C GLY A 217 -6.04 -26.43 -7.56
N GLY A 218 -6.93 -25.98 -8.43
CA GLY A 218 -8.21 -26.58 -8.72
C GLY A 218 -9.24 -26.48 -7.58
N TYR A 219 -10.39 -27.12 -7.73
CA TYR A 219 -11.36 -27.24 -6.63
C TYR A 219 -10.89 -28.25 -5.59
N ASN A 220 -11.19 -27.99 -4.32
CA ASN A 220 -10.86 -28.89 -3.19
C ASN A 220 -11.74 -30.17 -3.18
N ILE A 221 -11.73 -30.95 -4.26
CA ILE A 221 -12.52 -32.19 -4.35
C ILE A 221 -12.06 -33.29 -3.40
N ASP A 222 -10.85 -33.19 -2.91
CA ASP A 222 -10.35 -34.08 -1.85
C ASP A 222 -11.13 -33.92 -0.52
N ALA A 223 -11.72 -32.76 -0.28
CA ALA A 223 -12.63 -32.55 0.84
C ALA A 223 -13.98 -33.26 0.70
N LEU A 224 -14.27 -33.85 -0.46
CA LEU A 224 -15.46 -34.63 -0.72
C LEU A 224 -15.24 -36.15 -0.52
N VAL A 225 -14.01 -36.55 -0.19
CA VAL A 225 -13.64 -37.94 0.06
C VAL A 225 -13.85 -38.26 1.54
N GLY A 226 -14.62 -39.28 1.85
CA GLY A 226 -14.91 -39.72 3.22
C GLY A 226 -16.37 -39.51 3.61
N ASN A 227 -16.65 -39.66 4.91
CA ASN A 227 -18.02 -39.53 5.45
C ASN A 227 -18.28 -38.13 6.05
N ASP A 228 -17.27 -37.51 6.62
CA ASP A 228 -17.33 -36.19 7.27
C ASP A 228 -16.96 -35.09 6.26
N ILE A 229 -17.94 -34.70 5.48
CA ILE A 229 -17.77 -33.68 4.44
C ILE A 229 -18.17 -32.32 5.00
N ASN A 230 -17.30 -31.32 4.79
CA ASN A 230 -17.66 -29.92 4.97
C ASN A 230 -17.77 -29.23 3.60
N MET A 231 -18.99 -28.85 3.22
CA MET A 231 -19.27 -28.23 1.91
C MET A 231 -18.64 -26.85 1.77
N SER A 232 -18.34 -26.12 2.87
CA SER A 232 -17.60 -24.85 2.77
C SER A 232 -16.22 -25.03 2.18
N HIS A 233 -15.58 -26.18 2.42
CA HIS A 233 -14.24 -26.47 1.90
C HIS A 233 -14.20 -26.55 0.36
N LEU A 234 -15.31 -26.93 -0.29
CA LEU A 234 -15.41 -26.89 -1.75
C LEU A 234 -15.49 -25.45 -2.29
N LEU A 235 -16.15 -24.54 -1.54
CA LEU A 235 -16.23 -23.12 -1.91
C LEU A 235 -14.91 -22.36 -1.65
N VAL A 236 -14.15 -22.76 -0.62
CA VAL A 236 -12.83 -22.22 -0.37
C VAL A 236 -11.89 -22.59 -1.51
N GLY A 237 -11.23 -21.61 -2.11
CA GLY A 237 -10.37 -21.79 -3.29
C GLY A 237 -11.13 -21.84 -4.62
N SER A 238 -12.44 -21.53 -4.64
CA SER A 238 -13.23 -21.53 -5.87
C SER A 238 -13.05 -20.28 -6.75
N GLU A 239 -12.27 -19.31 -6.33
CA GLU A 239 -11.97 -18.06 -7.08
C GLU A 239 -13.23 -17.31 -7.56
N GLY A 240 -14.33 -17.40 -6.80
CA GLY A 240 -15.61 -16.79 -7.16
C GLY A 240 -16.33 -17.44 -8.33
N THR A 241 -15.97 -18.69 -8.70
CA THR A 241 -16.56 -19.40 -9.85
C THR A 241 -17.80 -20.21 -9.50
N LEU A 242 -18.06 -20.48 -8.22
CA LEU A 242 -19.15 -21.38 -7.79
C LEU A 242 -20.32 -20.63 -7.15
N ALA A 243 -20.07 -19.67 -6.28
CA ALA A 243 -21.10 -18.92 -5.56
C ALA A 243 -20.56 -17.56 -5.09
N TYR A 244 -21.46 -16.64 -4.72
CA TYR A 244 -21.14 -15.39 -4.07
C TYR A 244 -21.21 -15.54 -2.54
N PHE A 245 -20.13 -15.24 -1.81
CA PHE A 245 -20.07 -15.35 -0.35
C PHE A 245 -20.71 -14.13 0.29
N THR A 246 -21.66 -14.33 1.19
CA THR A 246 -22.31 -13.26 1.96
C THR A 246 -21.74 -13.16 3.38
N GLU A 247 -21.41 -14.29 3.98
CA GLU A 247 -20.84 -14.37 5.34
C GLU A 247 -19.86 -15.54 5.46
N LEU A 248 -18.86 -15.39 6.30
CA LEU A 248 -17.90 -16.44 6.65
C LEU A 248 -17.87 -16.66 8.15
N GLU A 249 -17.92 -17.92 8.58
CA GLU A 249 -17.68 -18.35 9.96
C GLU A 249 -16.25 -18.89 10.06
N LEU A 250 -15.43 -18.24 10.90
CA LEU A 250 -13.98 -18.45 10.98
C LEU A 250 -13.58 -18.98 12.35
N SER A 251 -12.64 -19.94 12.37
CA SER A 251 -12.00 -20.43 13.60
C SER A 251 -10.88 -19.48 14.01
N LEU A 252 -10.86 -19.11 15.29
CA LEU A 252 -9.87 -18.20 15.86
C LEU A 252 -8.85 -18.97 16.71
N ALA A 253 -7.65 -18.41 16.82
CA ALA A 253 -6.58 -18.90 17.70
C ALA A 253 -6.30 -17.89 18.81
N HIS A 254 -5.68 -18.33 19.91
CA HIS A 254 -5.14 -17.42 20.90
C HIS A 254 -3.96 -16.63 20.32
N LEU A 255 -3.88 -15.35 20.68
CA LEU A 255 -2.70 -14.55 20.36
C LEU A 255 -1.45 -15.26 20.88
N PRO A 256 -0.44 -15.50 20.05
CA PRO A 256 0.81 -16.08 20.51
C PRO A 256 1.45 -15.13 21.55
N GLY A 257 2.10 -15.72 22.52
CA GLY A 257 2.88 -15.01 23.54
C GLY A 257 4.12 -14.33 22.95
N ALA A 258 5.12 -14.09 23.79
CA ALA A 258 6.41 -13.59 23.32
C ALA A 258 7.00 -14.56 22.29
N LYS A 259 7.67 -14.02 21.29
CA LYS A 259 8.36 -14.79 20.25
C LYS A 259 9.85 -14.52 20.26
N VAL A 260 10.61 -15.44 19.66
CA VAL A 260 12.05 -15.27 19.40
C VAL A 260 12.35 -15.69 17.97
N THR A 261 13.42 -15.16 17.41
CA THR A 261 13.88 -15.51 16.06
C THR A 261 15.32 -15.97 16.08
N GLY A 262 15.58 -17.17 15.56
CA GLY A 262 16.93 -17.62 15.23
C GLY A 262 17.20 -17.34 13.74
N VAL A 263 18.29 -16.65 13.43
CA VAL A 263 18.72 -16.38 12.05
C VAL A 263 19.83 -17.34 11.68
N CYS A 264 19.49 -18.39 10.93
CA CYS A 264 20.44 -19.39 10.45
C CYS A 264 21.14 -18.87 9.20
N HIS A 265 22.48 -18.88 9.17
CA HIS A 265 23.32 -18.40 8.08
C HIS A 265 23.89 -19.55 7.29
N PHE A 266 23.91 -19.43 5.95
CA PHE A 266 24.44 -20.45 5.07
C PHE A 266 25.32 -19.80 3.98
N GLN A 267 26.50 -20.44 3.74
CA GLN A 267 27.41 -20.00 2.69
C GLN A 267 26.86 -20.25 1.30
N THR A 268 25.99 -21.27 1.13
CA THR A 268 25.34 -21.57 -0.16
C THR A 268 23.83 -21.68 -0.01
N PHE A 269 23.11 -21.24 -1.03
CA PHE A 269 21.66 -21.35 -1.11
C PHE A 269 21.18 -22.80 -0.98
N ARG A 270 21.89 -23.74 -1.64
CA ARG A 270 21.58 -25.17 -1.56
C ARG A 270 21.62 -25.70 -0.13
N ALA A 271 22.62 -25.32 0.64
CA ALA A 271 22.77 -25.77 2.03
C ALA A 271 21.60 -25.30 2.92
N ALA A 272 21.07 -24.11 2.69
CA ALA A 272 19.88 -23.62 3.37
C ALA A 272 18.64 -24.49 3.05
N MET A 273 18.46 -24.85 1.79
CA MET A 273 17.34 -25.68 1.36
C MET A 273 17.44 -27.11 1.91
N GLU A 274 18.64 -27.70 1.97
CA GLU A 274 18.89 -29.00 2.59
C GLU A 274 18.62 -28.99 4.10
N ALA A 275 19.02 -27.93 4.81
CA ALA A 275 18.85 -27.81 6.26
C ALA A 275 17.39 -27.64 6.68
N THR A 276 16.53 -27.09 5.82
CA THR A 276 15.15 -26.75 6.14
C THR A 276 14.35 -27.94 6.69
N GLN A 277 14.47 -29.14 6.09
CA GLN A 277 13.77 -30.33 6.54
C GLN A 277 14.14 -30.74 7.98
N HIS A 278 15.36 -30.46 8.40
CA HIS A 278 15.84 -30.76 9.76
C HIS A 278 15.36 -29.68 10.74
N ILE A 279 15.43 -28.42 10.37
CA ILE A 279 14.97 -27.29 11.20
C ILE A 279 13.48 -27.40 11.54
N VAL A 280 12.66 -27.84 10.60
CA VAL A 280 11.21 -28.01 10.81
C VAL A 280 10.90 -29.05 11.89
N THR A 281 11.77 -30.02 12.15
CA THR A 281 11.57 -31.01 13.23
C THR A 281 11.56 -30.39 14.63
N LEU A 282 12.11 -29.18 14.80
CA LEU A 282 12.05 -28.41 16.06
C LEU A 282 10.68 -27.77 16.32
N ASN A 283 9.71 -27.97 15.41
CA ASN A 283 8.35 -27.41 15.44
C ASN A 283 8.31 -25.87 15.56
N PRO A 284 9.01 -25.13 14.69
CA PRO A 284 8.95 -23.67 14.68
C PRO A 284 7.56 -23.19 14.25
N GLN A 285 7.27 -21.91 14.54
CA GLN A 285 6.06 -21.25 14.03
C GLN A 285 6.18 -20.93 12.52
N ALA A 286 7.39 -20.57 12.08
CA ALA A 286 7.71 -20.27 10.69
C ALA A 286 9.21 -20.51 10.41
N VAL A 287 9.55 -20.87 9.18
CA VAL A 287 10.92 -20.82 8.62
C VAL A 287 10.86 -20.11 7.29
N GLU A 288 11.51 -18.94 7.21
CA GLU A 288 11.41 -18.01 6.10
C GLU A 288 12.76 -17.76 5.46
N LEU A 289 12.84 -17.83 4.13
CA LEU A 289 14.07 -17.63 3.36
C LEU A 289 14.27 -16.15 3.01
N ILE A 290 15.54 -15.71 3.09
CA ILE A 290 16.07 -14.46 2.49
C ILE A 290 17.32 -14.84 1.69
N ASP A 291 17.38 -14.46 0.40
CA ASP A 291 18.53 -14.72 -0.48
C ASP A 291 19.58 -13.59 -0.48
N ASP A 292 20.70 -13.80 -1.15
CA ASP A 292 21.81 -12.85 -1.30
C ASP A 292 21.38 -11.54 -1.98
N THR A 293 20.47 -11.62 -2.95
CA THR A 293 19.94 -10.44 -3.65
C THR A 293 19.18 -9.53 -2.67
N MET A 294 18.35 -10.13 -1.84
CA MET A 294 17.65 -9.40 -0.78
C MET A 294 18.63 -8.80 0.22
N ILE A 295 19.63 -9.57 0.68
CA ILE A 295 20.64 -9.08 1.63
C ILE A 295 21.40 -7.87 1.06
N ALA A 296 21.84 -7.95 -0.20
CA ALA A 296 22.55 -6.86 -0.87
C ALA A 296 21.69 -5.60 -0.98
N LEU A 297 20.46 -5.73 -1.50
CA LEU A 297 19.51 -4.60 -1.60
C LEU A 297 19.18 -3.98 -0.23
N GLY A 298 19.05 -4.81 0.81
CA GLY A 298 18.79 -4.34 2.16
C GLY A 298 19.94 -3.52 2.74
N ARG A 299 21.18 -3.84 2.40
CA ARG A 299 22.37 -3.08 2.79
C ARG A 299 22.49 -1.74 2.05
N GLU A 300 22.02 -1.67 0.80
CA GLU A 300 22.07 -0.46 -0.03
C GLU A 300 20.96 0.54 0.32
N ILE A 301 19.81 0.06 0.80
CA ILE A 301 18.66 0.91 1.10
C ILE A 301 18.81 1.51 2.50
N PRO A 302 18.97 2.85 2.66
CA PRO A 302 19.26 3.47 3.96
C PRO A 302 18.26 3.12 5.05
N MET A 303 16.99 2.95 4.72
CA MET A 303 15.93 2.58 5.67
C MET A 303 16.12 1.18 6.27
N PHE A 304 16.80 0.26 5.59
CA PHE A 304 16.96 -1.13 6.02
C PHE A 304 18.39 -1.49 6.39
N SER A 305 19.37 -0.68 6.01
CA SER A 305 20.81 -0.97 6.19
C SER A 305 21.18 -1.25 7.66
N GLU A 306 20.71 -0.42 8.58
CA GLU A 306 20.93 -0.62 10.02
C GLU A 306 20.31 -1.96 10.50
N THR A 307 19.08 -2.24 10.08
CA THR A 307 18.41 -3.50 10.44
C THR A 307 19.17 -4.72 9.93
N ILE A 308 19.58 -4.72 8.64
CA ILE A 308 20.30 -5.84 8.03
C ILE A 308 21.64 -6.07 8.74
N ASN A 309 22.39 -5.03 8.99
CA ASN A 309 23.69 -5.13 9.65
C ASN A 309 23.60 -5.56 11.13
N ALA A 310 22.41 -5.44 11.75
CA ALA A 310 22.19 -5.87 13.12
C ALA A 310 21.98 -7.39 13.27
N PHE A 311 21.66 -8.11 12.19
CA PHE A 311 21.38 -9.55 12.28
C PHE A 311 22.08 -10.43 11.23
N VAL A 312 22.74 -9.85 10.24
CA VAL A 312 23.45 -10.58 9.19
C VAL A 312 24.96 -10.57 9.46
N GLU A 313 25.50 -11.75 9.71
CA GLU A 313 26.94 -11.97 9.83
C GLU A 313 27.56 -12.32 8.46
N GLY A 314 28.68 -11.70 8.13
CA GLY A 314 29.43 -11.97 6.89
C GLY A 314 28.64 -11.74 5.60
N ASN A 315 28.86 -12.61 4.62
CA ASN A 315 28.21 -12.57 3.30
C ASN A 315 27.57 -13.94 2.97
N PRO A 316 26.45 -14.31 3.59
CA PRO A 316 25.74 -15.54 3.26
C PRO A 316 25.04 -15.43 1.91
N GLU A 317 24.94 -16.55 1.18
CA GLU A 317 24.04 -16.64 0.03
C GLU A 317 22.58 -16.80 0.44
N ALA A 318 22.34 -17.32 1.64
CA ALA A 318 20.99 -17.49 2.16
C ALA A 318 20.91 -17.39 3.68
N LEU A 319 19.77 -16.90 4.17
CA LEU A 319 19.38 -16.91 5.57
C LEU A 319 18.06 -17.65 5.72
N LEU A 320 17.92 -18.41 6.82
CA LEU A 320 16.62 -18.92 7.27
C LEU A 320 16.25 -18.23 8.59
N LEU A 321 15.15 -17.49 8.58
CA LEU A 321 14.54 -16.89 9.77
C LEU A 321 13.64 -17.92 10.42
N VAL A 322 14.03 -18.43 11.58
CA VAL A 322 13.30 -19.47 12.33
C VAL A 322 12.60 -18.82 13.51
N GLU A 323 11.27 -18.73 13.45
CA GLU A 323 10.45 -18.11 14.50
C GLU A 323 9.89 -19.16 15.46
N PHE A 324 10.11 -18.99 16.76
CA PHE A 324 9.47 -19.75 17.82
C PHE A 324 8.56 -18.84 18.66
N ALA A 325 7.39 -19.37 19.07
CA ALA A 325 6.44 -18.68 19.93
C ALA A 325 5.80 -19.70 20.87
N GLU A 326 6.53 -19.99 21.92
CA GLU A 326 6.12 -20.92 22.96
C GLU A 326 5.46 -20.17 24.14
N GLY A 327 4.97 -20.89 25.13
CA GLY A 327 4.20 -20.30 26.23
C GLY A 327 5.00 -19.40 27.19
N SER A 328 6.34 -19.47 27.21
CA SER A 328 7.19 -18.68 28.11
C SER A 328 8.49 -18.24 27.46
N ALA A 329 9.16 -17.24 28.07
CA ALA A 329 10.46 -16.75 27.62
C ALA A 329 11.54 -17.84 27.74
N GLU A 330 11.48 -18.65 28.78
CA GLU A 330 12.42 -19.76 29.04
C GLU A 330 12.26 -20.85 27.96
N ALA A 331 11.02 -21.22 27.59
CA ALA A 331 10.75 -22.18 26.54
C ALA A 331 11.25 -21.70 25.19
N ASN A 332 11.06 -20.40 24.89
CA ASN A 332 11.58 -19.77 23.68
C ASN A 332 13.13 -19.75 23.64
N ALA A 333 13.78 -19.45 24.77
CA ALA A 333 15.23 -19.47 24.84
C ALA A 333 15.79 -20.90 24.65
N ALA A 334 15.12 -21.90 25.21
CA ALA A 334 15.48 -23.30 25.02
C ALA A 334 15.41 -23.69 23.54
N LYS A 335 14.41 -23.24 22.81
CA LYS A 335 14.28 -23.48 21.36
C LYS A 335 15.41 -22.85 20.53
N LEU A 336 15.93 -21.68 20.91
CA LEU A 336 17.10 -21.10 20.25
C LEU A 336 18.39 -21.94 20.53
N VAL A 337 18.52 -22.50 21.72
CA VAL A 337 19.62 -23.40 22.03
C VAL A 337 19.51 -24.68 21.22
N GLU A 338 18.33 -25.33 21.18
CA GLU A 338 18.07 -26.51 20.35
C GLU A 338 18.40 -26.23 18.86
N LEU A 339 18.02 -25.07 18.34
CA LEU A 339 18.32 -24.67 16.96
C LEU A 339 19.83 -24.52 16.74
N SER A 340 20.53 -23.86 17.66
CA SER A 340 21.99 -23.69 17.57
C SER A 340 22.72 -25.04 17.62
N GLN A 341 22.26 -25.96 18.46
CA GLN A 341 22.80 -27.30 18.53
C GLN A 341 22.56 -28.09 17.25
N LEU A 342 21.32 -28.05 16.72
CA LEU A 342 20.99 -28.71 15.45
C LEU A 342 21.87 -28.19 14.30
N MET A 343 22.11 -26.88 14.21
CA MET A 343 22.97 -26.28 13.18
C MET A 343 24.43 -26.77 13.33
N GLY A 344 24.92 -26.90 14.58
CA GLY A 344 26.22 -27.54 14.88
C GLY A 344 26.28 -28.98 14.45
N ASP A 345 25.26 -29.80 14.76
CA ASP A 345 25.14 -31.20 14.35
C ASP A 345 25.10 -31.38 12.83
N LEU A 346 24.53 -30.41 12.11
CA LEU A 346 24.55 -30.34 10.64
C LEU A 346 25.91 -29.85 10.09
N GLY A 347 26.86 -29.53 10.94
CA GLY A 347 28.20 -29.14 10.58
C GLY A 347 28.39 -27.66 10.24
N PHE A 348 27.52 -26.77 10.73
CA PHE A 348 27.64 -25.31 10.52
C PHE A 348 28.20 -24.60 11.75
N ALA A 349 29.25 -23.81 11.57
CA ALA A 349 29.79 -22.93 12.59
C ALA A 349 30.36 -21.65 11.95
N PHE A 350 30.31 -20.52 12.67
CA PHE A 350 30.92 -19.26 12.20
C PHE A 350 32.45 -19.27 12.22
N SER A 351 33.05 -20.24 12.95
CA SER A 351 34.49 -20.40 13.04
C SER A 351 34.88 -21.87 13.10
N GLY A 352 36.11 -22.20 12.66
CA GLY A 352 36.67 -23.55 12.63
C GLY A 352 36.78 -24.11 11.22
N ALA A 353 37.98 -24.63 10.87
CA ALA A 353 38.29 -25.13 9.50
C ALA A 353 37.60 -26.48 9.18
N GLU A 354 37.08 -27.18 10.18
CA GLU A 354 36.37 -28.48 10.00
C GLU A 354 34.86 -28.31 9.75
N HIS A 355 34.33 -27.08 9.83
CA HIS A 355 32.92 -26.77 9.69
C HIS A 355 32.64 -26.01 8.40
N ARG A 356 31.43 -26.20 7.86
CA ARG A 356 30.86 -25.29 6.84
C ARG A 356 30.57 -23.95 7.52
N TRP A 357 30.92 -22.86 6.88
CA TRP A 357 30.62 -21.53 7.42
C TRP A 357 29.11 -21.31 7.56
N GLY A 358 28.67 -20.86 8.71
CA GLY A 358 27.28 -20.61 9.06
C GLY A 358 27.06 -20.77 10.55
N GLY A 359 25.85 -20.51 11.00
CA GLY A 359 25.48 -20.59 12.42
C GLY A 359 24.17 -19.86 12.69
N VAL A 360 23.87 -19.61 13.96
CA VAL A 360 22.63 -18.98 14.41
C VAL A 360 22.94 -17.66 15.12
N VAL A 361 22.31 -16.58 14.62
CA VAL A 361 22.22 -15.32 15.38
C VAL A 361 20.86 -15.29 16.07
N SER A 362 20.86 -15.16 17.40
CA SER A 362 19.65 -15.15 18.22
C SER A 362 19.11 -13.73 18.37
N VAL A 363 17.86 -13.50 17.96
CA VAL A 363 17.17 -12.21 18.03
C VAL A 363 16.03 -12.31 19.04
N THR A 364 16.24 -11.72 20.22
CA THR A 364 15.25 -11.68 21.32
C THR A 364 14.61 -10.32 21.49
N ASP A 365 15.26 -9.26 21.02
CA ASP A 365 14.73 -7.89 21.06
C ASP A 365 13.51 -7.73 20.15
N LYS A 366 12.42 -7.28 20.73
CA LYS A 366 11.13 -7.13 20.04
C LYS A 366 11.15 -6.09 18.91
N SER A 367 11.93 -5.03 19.06
CA SER A 367 12.06 -3.97 18.05
C SER A 367 12.77 -4.50 16.82
N LEU A 368 13.90 -5.19 17.01
CA LEU A 368 14.64 -5.83 15.94
C LEU A 368 13.83 -6.95 15.25
N GLN A 369 13.09 -7.78 16.00
CA GLN A 369 12.18 -8.78 15.41
C GLN A 369 11.13 -8.15 14.50
N ASN A 370 10.54 -7.01 14.91
CA ASN A 370 9.56 -6.30 14.11
C ASN A 370 10.22 -5.67 12.87
N ALA A 371 11.41 -5.11 12.99
CA ALA A 371 12.16 -4.53 11.88
C ALA A 371 12.52 -5.61 10.83
N ILE A 372 12.97 -6.79 11.26
CA ILE A 372 13.24 -7.96 10.40
C ILE A 372 11.95 -8.41 9.68
N ALA A 373 10.83 -8.50 10.40
CA ALA A 373 9.55 -8.88 9.81
C ALA A 373 9.06 -7.88 8.76
N GLU A 374 9.21 -6.57 9.00
CA GLU A 374 8.89 -5.52 8.03
C GLU A 374 9.83 -5.56 6.83
N TYR A 375 11.12 -5.77 7.04
CA TYR A 375 12.09 -5.95 5.95
C TYR A 375 11.68 -7.11 5.05
N ARG A 376 11.40 -8.29 5.63
CA ARG A 376 10.98 -9.47 4.87
C ARG A 376 9.68 -9.23 4.09
N LYS A 377 8.68 -8.61 4.70
CA LYS A 377 7.43 -8.24 4.01
C LYS A 377 7.66 -7.25 2.86
N SER A 378 8.65 -6.39 2.99
CA SER A 378 9.01 -5.38 1.99
C SER A 378 9.82 -5.95 0.84
N GLY A 379 10.45 -7.11 0.98
CA GLY A 379 11.39 -7.68 0.03
C GLY A 379 10.83 -7.85 -1.38
N LEU A 380 9.60 -8.40 -1.51
CA LEU A 380 8.92 -8.46 -2.79
C LEU A 380 8.83 -7.09 -3.47
N ASN A 381 8.55 -6.07 -2.67
CA ASN A 381 8.29 -4.74 -3.16
C ASN A 381 9.59 -4.03 -3.58
N VAL A 382 10.67 -4.29 -2.86
CA VAL A 382 12.02 -3.81 -3.19
C VAL A 382 12.43 -4.36 -4.56
N MET A 383 12.25 -5.65 -4.80
CA MET A 383 12.53 -6.26 -6.11
C MET A 383 11.63 -5.72 -7.22
N MET A 384 10.35 -5.42 -6.94
CA MET A 384 9.42 -4.84 -7.92
C MET A 384 9.65 -3.35 -8.20
N SER A 385 10.51 -2.66 -7.43
CA SER A 385 10.84 -1.24 -7.63
C SER A 385 11.87 -0.98 -8.73
N MET A 386 12.41 -2.03 -9.36
CA MET A 386 13.33 -1.92 -10.50
C MET A 386 12.73 -1.02 -11.59
N LYS A 387 13.52 -0.06 -12.08
CA LYS A 387 13.07 0.90 -13.10
C LYS A 387 13.29 0.40 -14.54
N GLU A 388 14.02 -0.68 -14.70
CA GLU A 388 14.32 -1.30 -16.01
C GLU A 388 13.04 -1.83 -16.69
N ALA A 389 13.14 -2.10 -17.98
CA ALA A 389 12.03 -2.62 -18.80
C ALA A 389 11.63 -4.05 -18.41
N GLY A 390 12.60 -4.88 -18.01
CA GLY A 390 12.35 -6.22 -17.45
C GLY A 390 11.82 -6.10 -16.03
N LYS A 391 10.80 -6.91 -15.70
CA LYS A 391 10.20 -6.97 -14.37
C LYS A 391 10.17 -8.40 -13.85
N PRO A 392 10.26 -8.63 -12.54
CA PRO A 392 9.96 -9.93 -11.93
C PRO A 392 8.51 -10.31 -12.20
N ILE A 393 8.28 -11.41 -12.93
CA ILE A 393 6.92 -11.83 -13.35
C ILE A 393 6.46 -13.02 -12.53
N SER A 394 5.21 -12.92 -12.05
CA SER A 394 4.53 -13.95 -11.25
C SER A 394 3.84 -14.96 -12.17
N PHE A 395 4.39 -16.20 -12.30
CA PHE A 395 3.72 -17.30 -13.03
C PHE A 395 4.19 -18.70 -12.57
N VAL A 396 5.45 -18.89 -12.20
CA VAL A 396 5.99 -20.16 -11.65
C VAL A 396 6.36 -20.06 -10.17
N GLU A 397 6.28 -18.86 -9.61
CA GLU A 397 6.37 -18.69 -8.15
C GLU A 397 5.20 -19.43 -7.50
N ASP A 398 5.30 -19.76 -6.22
CA ASP A 398 4.25 -20.40 -5.46
C ASP A 398 4.14 -21.93 -5.67
N CYS A 399 5.09 -22.53 -6.39
CA CYS A 399 5.17 -23.98 -6.41
C CYS A 399 5.64 -24.51 -5.05
N ALA A 400 5.00 -25.61 -4.60
CA ALA A 400 5.36 -26.26 -3.34
C ALA A 400 5.78 -27.71 -3.60
N VAL A 401 6.89 -28.13 -2.99
CA VAL A 401 7.42 -29.50 -3.07
C VAL A 401 7.67 -30.08 -1.68
N PRO A 402 7.74 -31.43 -1.53
CA PRO A 402 8.14 -32.03 -0.26
C PRO A 402 9.51 -31.53 0.20
N LEU A 403 9.68 -31.30 1.51
CA LEU A 403 10.92 -30.72 2.06
C LEU A 403 12.20 -31.51 1.72
N PRO A 404 12.22 -32.85 1.67
CA PRO A 404 13.39 -33.59 1.24
C PRO A 404 13.84 -33.28 -0.21
N ASP A 405 12.92 -32.88 -1.07
CA ASP A 405 13.17 -32.61 -2.49
C ASP A 405 13.49 -31.11 -2.77
N LEU A 406 13.38 -30.26 -1.74
CA LEU A 406 13.42 -28.80 -1.88
C LEU A 406 14.73 -28.30 -2.50
N ALA A 407 15.88 -28.86 -2.07
CA ALA A 407 17.19 -28.46 -2.58
C ALA A 407 17.40 -28.85 -4.07
N ASP A 408 16.99 -30.06 -4.44
CA ASP A 408 17.09 -30.53 -5.81
C ASP A 408 16.10 -29.82 -6.75
N TYR A 409 14.88 -29.52 -6.25
CA TYR A 409 13.91 -28.74 -6.98
C TYR A 409 14.41 -27.31 -7.28
N THR A 410 14.98 -26.62 -6.28
CA THR A 410 15.51 -25.26 -6.46
C THR A 410 16.71 -25.23 -7.41
N ALA A 411 17.59 -26.22 -7.37
CA ALA A 411 18.69 -26.36 -8.31
C ALA A 411 18.17 -26.54 -9.76
N GLY A 412 17.23 -27.46 -9.96
CA GLY A 412 16.62 -27.69 -11.27
C GLY A 412 15.91 -26.46 -11.84
N LEU A 413 15.22 -25.70 -10.96
CA LEU A 413 14.54 -24.47 -11.38
C LEU A 413 15.54 -23.37 -11.76
N THR A 414 16.65 -23.23 -11.04
CA THR A 414 17.74 -22.31 -11.37
C THR A 414 18.34 -22.65 -12.73
N GLU A 415 18.54 -23.94 -13.03
CA GLU A 415 19.01 -24.41 -14.34
C GLU A 415 18.02 -24.08 -15.47
N ILE A 416 16.70 -24.21 -15.23
CA ILE A 416 15.68 -23.81 -16.21
C ILE A 416 15.83 -22.32 -16.53
N PHE A 417 15.91 -21.46 -15.52
CA PHE A 417 16.09 -20.02 -15.77
C PHE A 417 17.37 -19.69 -16.53
N ALA A 418 18.48 -20.32 -16.15
CA ALA A 418 19.77 -20.11 -16.83
C ALA A 418 19.70 -20.50 -18.32
N ARG A 419 19.09 -21.65 -18.66
CA ARG A 419 18.89 -22.09 -20.06
C ARG A 419 18.08 -21.09 -20.89
N HIS A 420 17.14 -20.40 -20.24
CA HIS A 420 16.30 -19.38 -20.88
C HIS A 420 16.88 -17.96 -20.80
N GLY A 421 18.12 -17.80 -20.32
CA GLY A 421 18.83 -16.52 -20.28
C GLY A 421 18.23 -15.52 -19.29
N THR A 422 17.58 -15.98 -18.23
CA THR A 422 17.05 -15.15 -17.15
C THR A 422 17.55 -15.65 -15.79
N ARG A 423 17.22 -14.89 -14.73
CA ARG A 423 17.51 -15.25 -13.34
C ARG A 423 16.26 -15.09 -12.51
N GLY A 424 16.13 -15.89 -11.45
CA GLY A 424 15.09 -15.76 -10.46
C GLY A 424 15.56 -14.96 -9.24
N THR A 425 14.64 -14.26 -8.60
CA THR A 425 14.80 -13.69 -7.27
C THR A 425 14.02 -14.56 -6.28
N TRP A 426 14.62 -14.89 -5.11
CA TRP A 426 14.10 -15.92 -4.24
C TRP A 426 13.69 -15.36 -2.87
N TYR A 427 12.47 -15.68 -2.47
CA TYR A 427 12.05 -15.70 -1.07
C TYR A 427 11.06 -16.84 -0.89
N ALA A 428 10.87 -17.35 0.32
CA ALA A 428 10.07 -18.57 0.48
C ALA A 428 9.51 -18.72 1.88
N HIS A 429 8.36 -19.40 1.93
CA HIS A 429 7.90 -20.09 3.13
C HIS A 429 8.59 -21.46 3.16
N ALA A 430 9.88 -21.46 3.53
CA ALA A 430 10.71 -22.66 3.43
C ALA A 430 10.17 -23.81 4.27
N SER A 431 9.59 -23.53 5.46
CA SER A 431 9.01 -24.53 6.36
C SER A 431 7.95 -25.46 5.74
N VAL A 432 7.34 -25.03 4.65
CA VAL A 432 6.26 -25.78 3.97
C VAL A 432 6.59 -26.07 2.50
N GLY A 433 7.85 -25.89 2.12
CA GLY A 433 8.35 -26.15 0.76
C GLY A 433 7.76 -25.24 -0.32
N CYS A 434 7.14 -24.11 0.05
CA CYS A 434 6.52 -23.18 -0.89
C CYS A 434 7.49 -22.03 -1.23
N LEU A 435 7.82 -21.90 -2.49
CA LEU A 435 8.85 -20.98 -3.01
C LEU A 435 8.22 -19.83 -3.78
N HIS A 436 8.72 -18.62 -3.53
CA HIS A 436 8.35 -17.46 -4.34
C HIS A 436 9.56 -17.01 -5.17
N VAL A 437 9.62 -17.49 -6.39
CA VAL A 437 10.68 -17.16 -7.34
C VAL A 437 10.10 -16.47 -8.56
N ARG A 438 10.69 -15.37 -9.00
CA ARG A 438 10.20 -14.61 -10.14
C ARG A 438 11.30 -14.38 -11.15
N PRO A 439 11.17 -14.95 -12.37
CA PRO A 439 12.04 -14.63 -13.48
C PRO A 439 11.83 -13.19 -13.94
N VAL A 440 12.93 -12.53 -14.32
CA VAL A 440 12.91 -11.16 -14.83
C VAL A 440 12.69 -11.20 -16.34
N LEU A 441 11.52 -10.72 -16.80
CA LEU A 441 11.10 -10.74 -18.20
C LEU A 441 10.41 -9.43 -18.59
N ASN A 442 10.48 -9.06 -19.88
CA ASN A 442 9.75 -7.91 -20.43
C ASN A 442 8.51 -8.37 -21.21
N MET A 443 7.34 -8.34 -20.57
CA MET A 443 6.08 -8.82 -21.15
C MET A 443 5.57 -8.00 -22.36
N ARG A 444 6.27 -6.95 -22.76
CA ARG A 444 5.99 -6.22 -24.01
C ARG A 444 6.63 -6.88 -25.22
N GLN A 445 7.62 -7.73 -25.02
CA GLN A 445 8.37 -8.41 -26.09
C GLN A 445 7.85 -9.82 -26.32
N ASP A 446 7.54 -10.17 -27.59
CA ASP A 446 7.10 -11.51 -27.97
C ASP A 446 8.10 -12.61 -27.59
N LYS A 447 9.40 -12.30 -27.63
CA LYS A 447 10.45 -13.22 -27.20
C LYS A 447 10.26 -13.62 -25.73
N ASP A 448 10.06 -12.65 -24.86
CA ASP A 448 9.96 -12.88 -23.41
C ASP A 448 8.62 -13.54 -23.03
N VAL A 449 7.56 -13.29 -23.79
CA VAL A 449 6.29 -14.01 -23.63
C VAL A 449 6.45 -15.49 -23.98
N ARG A 450 7.14 -15.81 -25.07
CA ARG A 450 7.47 -17.21 -25.41
C ARG A 450 8.39 -17.85 -24.37
N THR A 451 9.37 -17.10 -23.86
CA THR A 451 10.25 -17.54 -22.77
C THR A 451 9.45 -17.84 -21.51
N MET A 452 8.50 -16.97 -21.13
CA MET A 452 7.59 -17.19 -19.99
C MET A 452 6.85 -18.54 -20.13
N ARG A 453 6.27 -18.81 -21.31
CA ARG A 453 5.58 -20.09 -21.57
C ARG A 453 6.51 -21.29 -21.44
N ALA A 454 7.68 -21.24 -22.07
CA ALA A 454 8.64 -22.35 -22.03
C ALA A 454 9.10 -22.64 -20.59
N ILE A 455 9.41 -21.60 -19.80
CA ILE A 455 9.76 -21.75 -18.39
C ILE A 455 8.60 -22.37 -17.61
N ALA A 456 7.35 -21.93 -17.83
CA ALA A 456 6.17 -22.49 -17.13
C ALA A 456 5.99 -23.98 -17.43
N GLU A 457 6.11 -24.39 -18.69
CA GLU A 457 5.95 -25.78 -19.11
C GLU A 457 7.02 -26.70 -18.50
N GLU A 458 8.30 -26.28 -18.52
CA GLU A 458 9.39 -27.03 -17.89
C GLU A 458 9.28 -27.08 -16.37
N THR A 459 8.91 -25.96 -15.75
CA THR A 459 8.77 -25.87 -14.29
C THR A 459 7.66 -26.80 -13.80
N PHE A 460 6.49 -26.83 -14.46
CA PHE A 460 5.40 -27.69 -14.02
C PHE A 460 5.68 -29.19 -14.26
N GLU A 461 6.48 -29.55 -15.23
CA GLU A 461 7.01 -30.92 -15.31
C GLU A 461 7.95 -31.25 -14.16
N LEU A 462 8.81 -30.29 -13.77
CA LEU A 462 9.71 -30.47 -12.62
C LEU A 462 8.93 -30.61 -11.32
N VAL A 463 7.90 -29.77 -11.08
CA VAL A 463 7.01 -29.87 -9.92
C VAL A 463 6.32 -31.23 -9.86
N LYS A 464 5.79 -31.70 -10.99
CA LYS A 464 5.12 -32.99 -11.12
C LYS A 464 6.06 -34.16 -10.81
N LYS A 465 7.35 -34.09 -11.25
CA LYS A 465 8.38 -35.09 -10.92
C LYS A 465 8.52 -35.28 -9.42
N TYR A 466 8.46 -34.16 -8.64
CA TYR A 466 8.55 -34.21 -7.17
C TYR A 466 7.17 -34.36 -6.49
N LYS A 467 6.11 -34.66 -7.24
CA LYS A 467 4.73 -34.78 -6.71
C LYS A 467 4.27 -33.54 -5.91
N GLY A 468 4.78 -32.40 -6.28
CA GLY A 468 4.47 -31.10 -5.71
C GLY A 468 3.18 -30.47 -6.25
N SER A 469 2.86 -29.28 -5.75
CA SER A 469 1.75 -28.45 -6.21
C SER A 469 2.28 -27.27 -7.04
N HIS A 470 1.66 -27.00 -8.18
CA HIS A 470 1.97 -25.85 -9.02
C HIS A 470 1.33 -24.55 -8.50
N SER A 471 0.47 -24.63 -7.50
CA SER A 471 -0.22 -23.53 -6.85
C SER A 471 -0.25 -23.80 -5.35
N GLY A 472 0.57 -23.07 -4.58
CA GLY A 472 0.74 -23.27 -3.13
C GLY A 472 -0.21 -22.40 -2.31
N GLU A 473 -0.35 -21.11 -2.67
CA GLU A 473 -1.21 -20.15 -1.97
C GLU A 473 -1.83 -19.06 -2.84
N HIS A 474 -1.24 -18.74 -4.03
CA HIS A 474 -1.68 -17.60 -4.86
C HIS A 474 -2.92 -17.92 -5.70
N GLY A 475 -3.34 -19.17 -5.80
CA GLY A 475 -4.44 -19.63 -6.65
C GLY A 475 -4.03 -19.82 -8.10
N ASP A 476 -4.96 -20.18 -8.93
CA ASP A 476 -4.72 -20.54 -10.34
C ASP A 476 -4.93 -19.38 -11.30
N GLY A 477 -6.08 -18.74 -11.22
CA GLY A 477 -6.47 -17.65 -12.10
C GLY A 477 -6.36 -17.99 -13.59
N ILE A 478 -5.85 -17.05 -14.37
CA ILE A 478 -5.51 -17.25 -15.80
C ILE A 478 -4.14 -17.92 -15.94
N VAL A 479 -3.23 -17.65 -15.01
CA VAL A 479 -1.81 -18.07 -15.10
C VAL A 479 -1.64 -19.58 -15.08
N ARG A 480 -2.39 -20.29 -14.22
CA ARG A 480 -2.12 -21.71 -13.89
C ARG A 480 -3.22 -22.66 -14.31
N SER A 481 -4.46 -22.18 -14.47
CA SER A 481 -5.62 -23.05 -14.72
C SER A 481 -5.48 -23.92 -15.98
N GLU A 482 -4.84 -23.44 -17.04
CA GLU A 482 -4.65 -24.26 -18.26
C GLU A 482 -3.76 -25.49 -18.04
N PHE A 483 -2.94 -25.49 -16.98
CA PHE A 483 -2.04 -26.62 -16.66
C PHE A 483 -2.67 -27.69 -15.78
N HIS A 484 -3.94 -27.57 -15.40
CA HIS A 484 -4.62 -28.54 -14.55
C HIS A 484 -4.62 -29.95 -15.14
N GLU A 485 -4.81 -30.11 -16.46
CA GLU A 485 -4.75 -31.44 -17.09
C GLU A 485 -3.36 -32.07 -16.96
N LYS A 486 -2.30 -31.25 -17.11
CA LYS A 486 -0.91 -31.68 -16.91
C LYS A 486 -0.66 -32.15 -15.47
N MET A 487 -1.19 -31.41 -14.49
CA MET A 487 -0.96 -31.67 -13.06
C MET A 487 -1.86 -32.78 -12.52
N PHE A 488 -3.15 -32.73 -12.76
CA PHE A 488 -4.14 -33.61 -12.15
C PHE A 488 -4.64 -34.71 -13.07
N GLY A 489 -4.45 -34.59 -14.39
CA GLY A 489 -4.97 -35.52 -15.40
C GLY A 489 -6.42 -35.25 -15.81
N LYS A 490 -6.80 -35.73 -16.99
CA LYS A 490 -8.12 -35.48 -17.62
C LYS A 490 -9.30 -35.80 -16.74
N ARG A 491 -9.23 -36.88 -15.99
CA ARG A 491 -10.34 -37.37 -15.16
C ARG A 491 -10.68 -36.40 -14.04
N ILE A 492 -9.67 -35.87 -13.34
CA ILE A 492 -9.87 -34.89 -12.28
C ILE A 492 -10.35 -33.55 -12.85
N VAL A 493 -9.80 -33.11 -14.01
CA VAL A 493 -10.28 -31.90 -14.69
C VAL A 493 -11.73 -32.03 -15.08
N SER A 494 -12.15 -33.21 -15.61
CA SER A 494 -13.57 -33.47 -15.88
C SER A 494 -14.44 -33.42 -14.61
N ALA A 495 -13.92 -33.82 -13.45
CA ALA A 495 -14.64 -33.65 -12.19
C ALA A 495 -14.79 -32.18 -11.82
N PHE A 496 -13.75 -31.33 -12.05
CA PHE A 496 -13.85 -29.86 -11.87
C PHE A 496 -14.91 -29.25 -12.78
N GLU A 497 -14.96 -29.65 -14.04
CA GLU A 497 -15.98 -29.20 -15.01
C GLU A 497 -17.40 -29.60 -14.58
N GLN A 498 -17.59 -30.83 -14.06
CA GLN A 498 -18.87 -31.30 -13.54
C GLN A 498 -19.32 -30.45 -12.34
N ILE A 499 -18.42 -30.12 -11.40
CA ILE A 499 -18.71 -29.23 -10.27
C ILE A 499 -19.13 -27.86 -10.77
N LYS A 500 -18.32 -27.25 -11.65
CA LYS A 500 -18.64 -25.93 -12.23
C LYS A 500 -20.01 -25.93 -12.88
N LYS A 501 -20.28 -26.92 -13.72
CA LYS A 501 -21.57 -27.04 -14.41
C LYS A 501 -22.75 -27.26 -13.45
N ARG A 502 -22.53 -27.95 -12.32
CA ARG A 502 -23.57 -28.18 -11.31
C ARG A 502 -23.93 -26.93 -10.52
N PHE A 503 -22.91 -26.11 -10.19
CA PHE A 503 -23.10 -24.85 -9.48
C PHE A 503 -23.50 -23.69 -10.41
N ASP A 504 -22.97 -23.67 -11.62
CA ASP A 504 -23.12 -22.56 -12.57
C ASP A 504 -23.24 -23.09 -14.01
N PRO A 505 -24.41 -23.61 -14.38
CA PRO A 505 -24.64 -24.26 -15.68
C PRO A 505 -24.48 -23.31 -16.88
N ASN A 506 -24.66 -22.00 -16.67
CA ASN A 506 -24.61 -20.98 -17.71
C ASN A 506 -23.29 -20.19 -17.76
N GLY A 507 -22.35 -20.47 -16.85
CA GLY A 507 -21.05 -19.79 -16.83
C GLY A 507 -21.12 -18.32 -16.45
N VAL A 508 -22.03 -17.93 -15.56
CA VAL A 508 -22.20 -16.54 -15.07
C VAL A 508 -21.12 -16.15 -14.08
N MET A 509 -20.75 -17.07 -13.17
CA MET A 509 -19.82 -16.81 -12.08
C MET A 509 -18.37 -16.90 -12.55
N ASN A 510 -17.70 -15.77 -12.66
CA ASN A 510 -16.27 -15.61 -12.97
C ASN A 510 -15.70 -16.63 -13.99
N PRO A 511 -16.22 -16.71 -15.21
CA PRO A 511 -15.80 -17.70 -16.19
C PRO A 511 -14.31 -17.55 -16.58
N GLY A 512 -13.71 -18.64 -17.07
CA GLY A 512 -12.31 -18.69 -17.53
C GLY A 512 -11.30 -18.76 -16.39
N LYS A 513 -11.70 -19.23 -15.21
CA LYS A 513 -10.84 -19.53 -14.06
C LYS A 513 -11.10 -20.96 -13.62
N ILE A 514 -10.06 -21.65 -13.17
CA ILE A 514 -10.07 -23.07 -12.74
C ILE A 514 -10.43 -24.02 -13.87
N VAL A 515 -11.52 -23.81 -14.58
CA VAL A 515 -11.96 -24.61 -15.75
C VAL A 515 -12.13 -23.71 -16.97
N ASN A 516 -11.86 -24.26 -18.15
CA ASN A 516 -11.98 -23.56 -19.43
C ASN A 516 -11.20 -22.24 -19.49
N ALA A 517 -10.02 -22.21 -18.86
CA ALA A 517 -9.18 -21.02 -18.83
C ALA A 517 -8.56 -20.73 -20.20
N PRO A 518 -8.39 -19.44 -20.56
CA PRO A 518 -7.59 -19.07 -21.72
C PRO A 518 -6.11 -19.41 -21.51
N ALA A 519 -5.34 -19.49 -22.59
CA ALA A 519 -3.91 -19.68 -22.51
C ALA A 519 -3.24 -18.53 -21.73
N MET A 520 -2.28 -18.88 -20.86
CA MET A 520 -1.59 -17.92 -20.00
C MET A 520 -0.84 -16.83 -20.75
N ASP A 521 -0.39 -17.13 -21.95
CA ASP A 521 0.36 -16.25 -22.86
C ASP A 521 -0.53 -15.57 -23.92
N ASN A 522 -1.85 -15.60 -23.75
CA ASN A 522 -2.76 -14.87 -24.62
C ASN A 522 -2.59 -13.35 -24.48
N ARG A 523 -1.80 -12.76 -25.37
CA ARG A 523 -1.44 -11.34 -25.34
C ARG A 523 -2.61 -10.36 -25.43
N ARG A 524 -3.78 -10.80 -25.94
CA ARG A 524 -4.99 -9.97 -25.94
C ARG A 524 -5.51 -9.67 -24.53
N LEU A 525 -5.12 -10.49 -23.56
CA LEU A 525 -5.49 -10.31 -22.16
C LEU A 525 -4.41 -9.59 -21.34
N PHE A 526 -3.28 -9.24 -21.95
CA PHE A 526 -2.19 -8.58 -21.20
C PHE A 526 -2.46 -7.10 -21.00
N ARG A 527 -2.04 -6.60 -19.83
CA ARG A 527 -2.05 -5.16 -19.50
C ARG A 527 -1.28 -4.34 -20.53
N TYR A 528 -0.19 -4.90 -21.05
CA TYR A 528 0.64 -4.34 -22.11
C TYR A 528 0.60 -5.28 -23.31
N GLY A 529 -0.59 -5.38 -23.94
CA GLY A 529 -0.83 -6.22 -25.12
C GLY A 529 -0.05 -5.75 -26.35
N GLN A 530 -0.24 -6.44 -27.48
CA GLN A 530 0.45 -6.12 -28.73
C GLN A 530 0.11 -4.72 -29.25
N ASP A 531 -1.13 -4.29 -29.07
CA ASP A 531 -1.63 -2.99 -29.54
C ASP A 531 -1.47 -1.87 -28.48
N TYR A 532 -0.84 -2.17 -27.36
CA TYR A 532 -0.63 -1.16 -26.33
C TYR A 532 0.43 -0.15 -26.78
N SER A 533 0.00 1.08 -26.91
CA SER A 533 0.87 2.23 -27.24
C SER A 533 0.48 3.44 -26.42
N VAL A 534 1.43 4.32 -26.22
CA VAL A 534 1.21 5.63 -25.62
C VAL A 534 1.63 6.67 -26.66
N PRO A 535 0.68 7.50 -27.15
CA PRO A 535 1.02 8.61 -28.02
C PRO A 535 2.04 9.54 -27.38
N GLU A 536 2.91 10.14 -28.19
CA GLU A 536 3.84 11.16 -27.71
C GLU A 536 3.07 12.38 -27.19
N PHE A 537 3.44 12.86 -26.00
CA PHE A 537 2.87 14.06 -25.39
C PHE A 537 3.92 14.77 -24.54
N GLU A 538 3.79 16.08 -24.41
CA GLU A 538 4.69 16.90 -23.61
C GLU A 538 4.31 16.84 -22.13
N THR A 539 5.31 16.66 -21.27
CA THR A 539 5.20 16.79 -19.82
C THR A 539 5.74 18.15 -19.37
N THR A 540 5.26 18.64 -18.24
CA THR A 540 5.69 19.93 -17.70
C THR A 540 6.77 19.82 -16.65
N LEU A 541 6.96 18.62 -16.09
CA LEU A 541 7.99 18.29 -15.14
C LEU A 541 9.02 17.33 -15.76
N ASP A 542 10.19 17.24 -15.18
CA ASP A 542 11.20 16.25 -15.57
C ASP A 542 10.86 14.86 -15.02
N TRP A 543 10.83 13.86 -15.91
CA TRP A 543 10.57 12.46 -15.62
C TRP A 543 11.73 11.54 -16.08
N SER A 544 12.89 12.09 -16.37
CA SER A 544 14.06 11.35 -16.91
C SER A 544 14.55 10.24 -15.97
N ALA A 545 14.23 10.30 -14.68
CA ALA A 545 14.58 9.28 -13.70
C ALA A 545 13.88 7.91 -13.92
N TRP A 546 12.95 7.80 -14.89
CA TRP A 546 12.27 6.55 -15.24
C TRP A 546 12.63 6.11 -16.66
N PRO A 547 13.76 5.41 -16.85
CA PRO A 547 14.21 4.94 -18.18
C PRO A 547 13.45 3.71 -18.67
N GLY A 548 12.60 3.07 -17.85
CA GLY A 548 11.91 1.83 -18.15
C GLY A 548 11.01 1.86 -19.36
N ALA A 549 10.22 0.83 -19.57
CA ALA A 549 9.41 0.62 -20.78
C ALA A 549 8.50 1.81 -21.08
N GLY A 550 8.77 2.52 -22.18
CA GLY A 550 8.10 3.77 -22.53
C GLY A 550 8.81 5.03 -22.04
N GLY A 551 9.65 4.95 -21.01
CA GLY A 551 10.40 6.07 -20.44
C GLY A 551 9.57 7.18 -19.84
N GLY A 552 10.22 8.14 -19.18
CA GLY A 552 9.60 9.38 -18.70
C GLY A 552 8.33 9.19 -17.85
N PHE A 553 7.34 10.02 -18.10
CA PHE A 553 6.06 9.99 -17.38
C PHE A 553 5.31 8.66 -17.55
N GLN A 554 5.34 8.09 -18.76
CA GLN A 554 4.75 6.77 -19.00
C GLN A 554 5.39 5.73 -18.08
N GLY A 555 6.73 5.66 -18.03
CA GLY A 555 7.44 4.75 -17.16
C GLY A 555 7.07 4.92 -15.69
N ALA A 556 6.95 6.15 -15.22
CA ALA A 556 6.52 6.47 -13.85
C ALA A 556 5.10 5.96 -13.53
N VAL A 557 4.13 6.20 -14.41
CA VAL A 557 2.73 5.74 -14.25
C VAL A 557 2.65 4.22 -14.21
N GLU A 558 3.40 3.54 -15.06
CA GLU A 558 3.40 2.08 -15.22
C GLU A 558 4.17 1.32 -14.13
N MET A 559 4.88 2.03 -13.24
CA MET A 559 5.44 1.42 -12.03
C MET A 559 4.37 0.79 -11.12
N CYS A 560 3.10 1.20 -11.22
CA CYS A 560 2.03 0.61 -10.41
C CYS A 560 1.76 -0.86 -10.81
N ASN A 561 2.16 -1.78 -9.95
CA ASN A 561 1.92 -3.22 -10.09
C ASN A 561 0.62 -3.70 -9.42
N ASN A 562 -0.24 -2.80 -8.95
CA ASN A 562 -1.51 -3.10 -8.27
C ASN A 562 -1.40 -3.88 -6.95
N ASN A 563 -0.25 -3.89 -6.27
CA ASN A 563 -0.08 -4.58 -4.98
C ASN A 563 -1.07 -4.10 -3.88
N GLY A 564 -1.70 -2.95 -4.06
CA GLY A 564 -2.73 -2.42 -3.18
C GLY A 564 -2.22 -1.87 -1.84
N ALA A 565 -0.92 -1.63 -1.62
CA ALA A 565 -0.39 -1.04 -0.39
C ALA A 565 -1.07 0.28 -0.02
N CYS A 566 -1.54 1.04 -1.01
CA CYS A 566 -2.33 2.27 -0.84
C CYS A 566 -3.75 2.05 -0.29
N ARG A 567 -4.19 0.81 -0.09
CA ARG A 567 -5.50 0.47 0.49
C ARG A 567 -5.42 0.06 1.96
N LYS A 568 -4.28 0.12 2.60
CA LYS A 568 -4.15 -0.15 4.03
C LYS A 568 -5.01 0.83 4.85
N LEU A 569 -5.62 0.34 5.92
CA LEU A 569 -6.58 1.09 6.72
C LEU A 569 -5.96 1.78 7.92
N LYS A 570 -4.81 1.30 8.39
CA LYS A 570 -4.03 1.82 9.51
C LYS A 570 -2.53 1.77 9.24
N GLY A 571 -1.78 2.51 10.03
CA GLY A 571 -0.33 2.59 9.94
C GLY A 571 0.16 3.39 8.74
N GLY A 572 1.24 4.15 8.90
CA GLY A 572 1.78 5.05 7.88
C GLY A 572 0.82 6.18 7.47
N VAL A 573 1.17 6.86 6.40
CA VAL A 573 0.45 8.05 5.88
C VAL A 573 -0.39 7.74 4.64
N MET A 574 0.08 6.87 3.76
CA MET A 574 -0.57 6.55 2.48
C MET A 574 -1.87 5.76 2.69
N CYS A 575 -2.93 5.96 2.06
CA CYS A 575 -3.51 7.04 1.26
C CYS A 575 -4.68 7.61 2.07
N PRO A 576 -4.60 8.80 2.65
CA PRO A 576 -5.62 9.31 3.56
C PRO A 576 -7.01 9.41 2.92
N SER A 577 -7.07 9.74 1.63
CA SER A 577 -8.33 9.79 0.89
C SER A 577 -9.04 8.43 0.82
N PHE A 578 -8.32 7.36 0.50
CA PHE A 578 -8.90 6.02 0.49
C PHE A 578 -9.38 5.60 1.89
N ARG A 579 -8.61 5.88 2.94
CA ARG A 579 -9.03 5.57 4.32
C ARG A 579 -10.33 6.24 4.69
N ALA A 580 -10.54 7.50 4.24
CA ALA A 580 -11.75 8.27 4.52
C ALA A 580 -12.96 7.86 3.68
N THR A 581 -12.75 7.48 2.40
CA THR A 581 -13.86 7.21 1.45
C THR A 581 -14.12 5.73 1.20
N ARG A 582 -13.11 4.88 1.36
CA ARG A 582 -13.12 3.46 0.96
C ARG A 582 -13.37 3.25 -0.54
N ASP A 583 -13.19 4.29 -1.33
CA ASP A 583 -13.39 4.25 -2.78
C ASP A 583 -12.09 3.98 -3.52
N GLU A 584 -12.10 3.03 -4.46
CA GLU A 584 -10.93 2.68 -5.28
C GLU A 584 -10.38 3.88 -6.07
N ARG A 585 -11.25 4.82 -6.50
CA ARG A 585 -10.87 6.08 -7.13
C ARG A 585 -9.85 6.86 -6.29
N ASP A 586 -9.98 6.81 -4.98
CA ASP A 586 -9.23 7.63 -4.06
C ASP A 586 -7.93 6.96 -3.56
N ALA A 587 -7.66 5.74 -4.03
CA ALA A 587 -6.38 5.05 -3.83
C ALA A 587 -5.35 5.46 -4.89
N THR A 588 -4.07 5.43 -4.54
CA THR A 588 -2.96 5.66 -5.50
C THR A 588 -3.05 4.70 -6.68
N ARG A 589 -3.39 3.43 -6.43
CA ARG A 589 -3.57 2.40 -7.45
C ARG A 589 -4.70 2.76 -8.43
N GLY A 590 -5.86 3.17 -7.93
CA GLY A 590 -6.99 3.57 -8.76
C GLY A 590 -6.63 4.76 -9.67
N ARG A 591 -5.94 5.76 -9.12
CA ARG A 591 -5.43 6.91 -9.88
C ARG A 591 -4.41 6.52 -10.94
N ALA A 592 -3.47 5.63 -10.63
CA ALA A 592 -2.46 5.15 -11.58
C ALA A 592 -3.09 4.37 -12.74
N ASN A 593 -4.09 3.52 -12.49
CA ASN A 593 -4.82 2.82 -13.54
C ASN A 593 -5.63 3.77 -14.44
N SER A 594 -6.31 4.77 -13.86
CA SER A 594 -6.99 5.81 -14.65
C SER A 594 -6.00 6.63 -15.49
N LEU A 595 -4.83 7.01 -14.92
CA LEU A 595 -3.76 7.70 -15.67
C LEU A 595 -3.26 6.87 -16.84
N ARG A 596 -3.02 5.56 -16.62
CA ARG A 596 -2.56 4.67 -17.70
C ARG A 596 -3.56 4.63 -18.86
N PHE A 597 -4.86 4.56 -18.58
CA PHE A 597 -5.90 4.64 -19.61
C PHE A 597 -5.93 6.01 -20.29
N ALA A 598 -5.71 7.09 -19.53
CA ALA A 598 -5.67 8.43 -20.09
C ALA A 598 -4.49 8.64 -21.06
N ILE A 599 -3.27 8.21 -20.70
CA ILE A 599 -2.07 8.38 -21.53
C ILE A 599 -2.03 7.43 -22.74
N SER A 600 -2.67 6.26 -22.64
CA SER A 600 -2.71 5.25 -23.71
C SER A 600 -3.91 5.44 -24.68
N GLY A 601 -4.67 6.52 -24.55
CA GLY A 601 -5.81 6.80 -25.42
C GLY A 601 -7.06 5.95 -25.14
N GLN A 602 -7.04 5.09 -24.10
CA GLN A 602 -8.19 4.27 -23.69
C GLN A 602 -9.27 5.11 -22.94
N MET A 603 -8.93 6.34 -22.53
CA MET A 603 -9.86 7.28 -21.90
C MET A 603 -10.03 8.52 -22.78
N PRO A 604 -11.26 8.85 -23.20
CA PRO A 604 -11.53 10.06 -23.99
C PRO A 604 -11.06 11.34 -23.28
N GLY A 605 -10.42 12.24 -24.02
CA GLY A 605 -9.91 13.51 -23.50
C GLY A 605 -8.60 13.41 -22.72
N GLY A 606 -8.07 12.20 -22.51
CA GLY A 606 -6.74 11.98 -21.92
C GLY A 606 -6.54 12.67 -20.57
N LEU A 607 -5.33 13.20 -20.32
CA LEU A 607 -4.96 13.87 -19.06
C LEU A 607 -5.83 15.09 -18.72
N SER A 608 -6.32 15.82 -19.75
CA SER A 608 -7.12 17.04 -19.55
C SER A 608 -8.61 16.79 -19.39
N SER A 609 -9.05 15.51 -19.31
CA SER A 609 -10.46 15.15 -19.16
C SER A 609 -11.00 15.51 -17.76
N ASP A 610 -12.32 15.77 -17.67
CA ASP A 610 -12.99 15.98 -16.38
C ASP A 610 -12.94 14.72 -15.51
N ALA A 611 -13.01 13.53 -16.11
CA ALA A 611 -12.86 12.25 -15.42
C ALA A 611 -11.49 12.11 -14.74
N MET A 612 -10.40 12.59 -15.37
CA MET A 612 -9.08 12.61 -14.74
C MET A 612 -9.01 13.63 -13.61
N LEU A 613 -9.59 14.81 -13.79
CA LEU A 613 -9.65 15.82 -12.72
C LEU A 613 -10.42 15.29 -11.50
N ASP A 614 -11.60 14.68 -11.73
CA ASP A 614 -12.38 14.03 -10.65
C ASP A 614 -11.60 12.91 -9.96
N THR A 615 -10.86 12.08 -10.72
CA THR A 615 -9.98 11.04 -10.18
C THR A 615 -8.90 11.62 -9.24
N MET A 616 -8.39 12.83 -9.52
CA MET A 616 -7.38 13.50 -8.70
C MET A 616 -7.97 14.36 -7.57
N LYS A 617 -9.29 14.58 -7.55
CA LYS A 617 -9.97 15.53 -6.64
C LYS A 617 -9.59 15.33 -5.17
N TYR A 618 -9.63 14.11 -4.68
CA TYR A 618 -9.33 13.81 -3.27
C TYR A 618 -7.85 13.44 -3.00
N CYS A 619 -6.97 13.59 -3.99
CA CYS A 619 -5.54 13.52 -3.73
C CYS A 619 -5.06 14.80 -3.03
N VAL A 620 -4.69 14.70 -1.76
CA VAL A 620 -4.22 15.82 -0.94
C VAL A 620 -2.72 16.11 -1.11
N SER A 621 -2.06 15.49 -2.07
CA SER A 621 -0.63 15.65 -2.37
C SER A 621 0.28 15.50 -1.14
N CYS A 622 -0.04 14.55 -0.25
CA CYS A 622 0.71 14.28 0.99
C CYS A 622 2.08 13.63 0.76
N LYS A 623 2.43 13.28 -0.49
CA LYS A 623 3.69 12.63 -0.92
C LYS A 623 3.97 11.26 -0.30
N ALA A 624 3.12 10.76 0.60
CA ALA A 624 3.35 9.49 1.27
C ALA A 624 3.53 8.31 0.30
N CYS A 625 2.89 8.36 -0.88
CA CYS A 625 3.05 7.32 -1.88
C CYS A 625 4.47 7.24 -2.45
N ALA A 626 5.20 8.34 -2.60
CA ALA A 626 6.59 8.32 -3.05
C ALA A 626 7.50 7.50 -2.11
N ARG A 627 7.20 7.53 -0.80
CA ARG A 627 7.98 6.81 0.23
C ARG A 627 7.43 5.43 0.57
N GLU A 628 6.11 5.31 0.73
CA GLU A 628 5.46 4.11 1.26
C GLU A 628 4.95 3.16 0.17
N CYS A 629 4.85 3.62 -1.10
CA CYS A 629 4.50 2.73 -2.19
C CYS A 629 5.70 1.85 -2.53
N PRO A 630 5.56 0.54 -2.46
CA PRO A 630 6.67 -0.36 -2.72
C PRO A 630 7.31 -0.21 -4.11
N THR A 631 6.55 0.30 -5.07
CA THR A 631 7.02 0.56 -6.44
C THR A 631 7.32 2.03 -6.73
N GLY A 632 7.38 2.87 -5.68
CA GLY A 632 7.82 4.26 -5.80
C GLY A 632 6.90 5.19 -6.61
N ILE A 633 5.59 4.94 -6.62
CA ILE A 633 4.63 5.82 -7.31
C ILE A 633 4.58 7.19 -6.65
N ASP A 634 4.90 8.25 -7.36
CA ASP A 634 4.70 9.63 -6.92
C ASP A 634 3.42 10.23 -7.52
N MET A 635 2.29 9.93 -6.90
CA MET A 635 0.99 10.45 -7.34
C MET A 635 0.85 11.96 -7.13
N ALA A 636 1.57 12.54 -6.18
CA ALA A 636 1.54 13.98 -5.95
C ALA A 636 2.13 14.75 -7.15
N ARG A 637 3.28 14.27 -7.67
CA ARG A 637 3.91 14.80 -8.88
C ARG A 637 3.06 14.54 -10.13
N MET A 638 2.47 13.32 -10.27
CA MET A 638 1.57 13.00 -11.39
C MET A 638 0.31 13.87 -11.41
N LYS A 639 -0.22 14.25 -10.25
CA LYS A 639 -1.35 15.18 -10.15
C LYS A 639 -1.02 16.54 -10.75
N ILE A 640 0.20 17.03 -10.59
CA ILE A 640 0.63 18.32 -11.17
C ILE A 640 0.52 18.27 -12.70
N GLU A 641 0.93 17.17 -13.36
CA GLU A 641 0.76 17.01 -14.82
C GLU A 641 -0.71 17.08 -15.27
N VAL A 642 -1.60 16.38 -14.53
CA VAL A 642 -3.05 16.43 -14.82
C VAL A 642 -3.61 17.84 -14.67
N LEU A 643 -3.25 18.52 -13.58
CA LEU A 643 -3.68 19.90 -13.33
C LEU A 643 -3.13 20.86 -14.40
N SER A 644 -1.86 20.71 -14.78
CA SER A 644 -1.23 21.52 -15.82
C SER A 644 -1.93 21.33 -17.18
N ALA A 645 -2.15 20.08 -17.59
CA ALA A 645 -2.87 19.77 -18.83
C ALA A 645 -4.29 20.37 -18.84
N LYS A 646 -5.00 20.27 -17.70
CA LYS A 646 -6.34 20.88 -17.57
C LYS A 646 -6.30 22.41 -17.62
N ARG A 647 -5.32 23.04 -16.98
CA ARG A 647 -5.18 24.51 -16.97
C ARG A 647 -4.78 25.08 -18.33
N LYS A 648 -3.93 24.39 -19.07
CA LYS A 648 -3.60 24.78 -20.46
C LYS A 648 -4.85 24.77 -21.34
N LYS A 649 -5.81 23.87 -21.07
CA LYS A 649 -7.07 23.77 -21.83
C LYS A 649 -8.11 24.80 -21.41
N ASP A 650 -8.40 24.94 -20.11
CA ASP A 650 -9.57 25.64 -19.56
C ASP A 650 -9.23 27.00 -18.89
N GLY A 651 -7.95 27.23 -18.56
CA GLY A 651 -7.52 28.38 -17.78
C GLY A 651 -7.81 28.27 -16.29
N LEU A 652 -7.65 29.36 -15.55
CA LEU A 652 -7.86 29.45 -14.09
C LEU A 652 -9.19 30.14 -13.77
N THR A 653 -9.98 29.56 -12.88
CA THR A 653 -11.14 30.22 -12.27
C THR A 653 -10.72 31.33 -11.31
N LEU A 654 -11.65 32.13 -10.80
CA LEU A 654 -11.36 33.12 -9.77
C LEU A 654 -10.86 32.47 -8.49
N ALA A 655 -11.48 31.35 -8.08
CA ALA A 655 -11.07 30.57 -6.92
C ALA A 655 -9.62 30.07 -7.07
N ASP A 656 -9.26 29.52 -8.23
CA ASP A 656 -7.91 29.06 -8.52
C ASP A 656 -6.88 30.20 -8.45
N LYS A 657 -7.23 31.41 -8.98
CA LYS A 657 -6.36 32.57 -8.92
C LYS A 657 -6.11 33.09 -7.52
N LEU A 658 -7.15 33.04 -6.65
CA LEU A 658 -7.00 33.42 -5.25
C LEU A 658 -6.02 32.52 -4.51
N ILE A 659 -5.98 31.23 -4.84
CA ILE A 659 -5.06 30.26 -4.26
C ILE A 659 -3.67 30.38 -4.89
N ALA A 660 -3.58 30.32 -6.22
CA ALA A 660 -2.31 30.32 -6.96
C ALA A 660 -1.47 31.57 -6.65
N TYR A 661 -2.10 32.74 -6.63
CA TYR A 661 -1.42 34.03 -6.49
C TYR A 661 -1.40 34.58 -5.07
N LEU A 662 -1.73 33.76 -4.06
CA LEU A 662 -1.65 34.16 -2.64
C LEU A 662 -0.35 34.91 -2.29
N PRO A 663 0.86 34.42 -2.62
CA PRO A 663 2.09 35.11 -2.30
C PRO A 663 2.23 36.51 -2.95
N ARG A 664 1.60 36.71 -4.12
CA ARG A 664 1.68 37.99 -4.86
C ARG A 664 0.80 39.09 -4.28
N TYR A 665 -0.38 38.76 -3.75
CA TYR A 665 -1.28 39.74 -3.17
C TYR A 665 -1.19 39.86 -1.64
N ALA A 666 -0.55 38.88 -0.96
CA ALA A 666 -0.42 38.84 0.48
C ALA A 666 0.14 40.14 1.09
N PRO A 667 1.16 40.83 0.51
CA PRO A 667 1.65 42.09 1.03
C PRO A 667 0.58 43.18 1.04
N LYS A 668 -0.33 43.17 0.05
CA LYS A 668 -1.43 44.17 -0.04
C LYS A 668 -2.58 43.81 0.90
N ALA A 669 -2.92 42.50 1.00
CA ALA A 669 -3.97 42.03 1.88
C ALA A 669 -3.62 42.24 3.37
N ALA A 670 -2.37 42.04 3.76
CA ALA A 670 -1.90 42.34 5.12
C ALA A 670 -2.06 43.81 5.52
N LYS A 671 -1.91 44.77 4.59
CA LYS A 671 -2.15 46.19 4.87
C LYS A 671 -3.60 46.52 5.23
N VAL A 672 -4.55 45.69 4.78
CA VAL A 672 -6.01 45.82 5.03
C VAL A 672 -6.51 44.62 5.84
N ALA A 673 -5.66 44.00 6.64
CA ALA A 673 -5.96 42.82 7.43
C ALA A 673 -7.26 42.94 8.23
N TRP A 674 -7.53 44.09 8.85
CA TRP A 674 -8.75 44.36 9.60
C TRP A 674 -10.03 44.14 8.77
N PHE A 675 -10.00 44.51 7.48
CA PHE A 675 -11.14 44.36 6.57
C PHE A 675 -11.29 42.94 6.06
N VAL A 676 -10.21 42.29 5.64
CA VAL A 676 -10.25 40.92 5.12
C VAL A 676 -10.66 39.91 6.21
N ASN A 677 -10.20 40.14 7.45
CA ASN A 677 -10.56 39.33 8.62
C ASN A 677 -12.04 39.47 9.04
N LEU A 678 -12.79 40.50 8.56
CA LEU A 678 -14.24 40.61 8.80
C LEU A 678 -15.04 39.42 8.28
N ARG A 679 -14.56 38.75 7.23
CA ARG A 679 -15.21 37.53 6.71
C ARG A 679 -15.44 36.50 7.83
N ASN A 680 -14.44 36.27 8.68
CA ASN A 680 -14.57 35.29 9.77
C ASN A 680 -15.57 35.72 10.87
N LYS A 681 -15.81 37.02 11.01
CA LYS A 681 -16.70 37.58 12.05
C LYS A 681 -18.18 37.68 11.62
N ILE A 682 -18.44 37.75 10.31
CA ILE A 682 -19.79 38.00 9.77
C ILE A 682 -20.27 36.76 9.00
N GLY A 683 -21.20 35.97 9.58
CA GLY A 683 -21.71 34.75 8.96
C GLY A 683 -22.37 34.94 7.60
N LEU A 684 -23.05 36.08 7.38
CA LEU A 684 -23.66 36.41 6.09
C LEU A 684 -22.62 36.62 4.98
N SER A 685 -21.48 37.26 5.29
CA SER A 685 -20.40 37.47 4.33
C SER A 685 -19.76 36.15 3.90
N ARG A 686 -19.65 35.15 4.80
CA ARG A 686 -19.15 33.82 4.47
C ARG A 686 -20.03 33.15 3.41
N LYS A 687 -21.36 33.16 3.60
CA LYS A 687 -22.33 32.56 2.67
C LYS A 687 -22.36 33.27 1.31
N LEU A 688 -22.30 34.59 1.28
CA LEU A 688 -22.30 35.37 0.04
C LEU A 688 -21.02 35.19 -0.78
N LEU A 689 -19.87 34.99 -0.11
CA LEU A 689 -18.58 34.84 -0.76
C LEU A 689 -18.28 33.38 -1.17
N GLU A 690 -19.02 32.38 -0.66
CA GLU A 690 -18.78 30.97 -0.95
C GLU A 690 -18.81 30.66 -2.45
N GLY A 691 -19.89 31.03 -3.14
CA GLY A 691 -20.03 30.79 -4.59
C GLY A 691 -18.92 31.44 -5.43
N PRO A 692 -18.69 32.75 -5.34
CA PRO A 692 -17.67 33.42 -6.15
C PRO A 692 -16.23 33.03 -5.86
N THR A 693 -15.90 32.70 -4.59
CA THR A 693 -14.53 32.40 -4.16
C THR A 693 -14.21 30.91 -4.10
N GLY A 694 -15.21 30.03 -4.13
CA GLY A 694 -15.05 28.59 -3.92
C GLY A 694 -14.55 28.24 -2.51
N ILE A 695 -14.75 29.14 -1.53
CA ILE A 695 -14.30 28.96 -0.13
C ILE A 695 -15.53 28.73 0.75
N SER A 696 -15.58 27.58 1.40
CA SER A 696 -16.71 27.14 2.23
C SER A 696 -17.03 28.13 3.35
N ALA A 697 -18.33 28.39 3.54
CA ALA A 697 -18.85 29.18 4.66
C ALA A 697 -18.69 28.48 6.02
N ARG A 698 -18.45 27.16 6.01
CA ARG A 698 -18.34 26.33 7.21
C ARG A 698 -17.01 26.48 7.94
N ARG A 699 -16.01 27.15 7.35
CA ARG A 699 -14.67 27.33 7.93
C ARG A 699 -14.22 28.78 7.99
N ASP A 700 -13.50 29.08 9.06
CA ASP A 700 -12.75 30.33 9.18
C ASP A 700 -11.48 30.29 8.33
N LEU A 701 -11.16 31.39 7.68
CA LEU A 701 -9.87 31.52 6.99
C LEU A 701 -8.76 31.87 7.98
N PRO A 702 -7.49 31.56 7.65
CA PRO A 702 -6.35 32.04 8.40
C PRO A 702 -6.43 33.54 8.61
N VAL A 703 -6.14 33.98 9.86
CA VAL A 703 -6.22 35.41 10.23
C VAL A 703 -4.99 36.15 9.71
N TRP A 704 -5.20 37.16 8.88
CA TRP A 704 -4.14 38.05 8.41
C TRP A 704 -3.55 38.83 9.56
N SER A 705 -2.22 38.81 9.69
CA SER A 705 -1.51 39.61 10.70
C SER A 705 -1.47 41.08 10.29
N SER A 706 -1.75 41.97 11.24
CA SER A 706 -1.53 43.41 11.08
C SER A 706 -0.06 43.81 11.19
N ALA A 707 0.80 42.92 11.69
CA ALA A 707 2.25 43.12 11.89
C ALA A 707 3.03 41.94 11.24
N PRO A 708 3.05 41.83 9.90
CA PRO A 708 3.73 40.75 9.21
C PRO A 708 5.24 40.78 9.51
N PHE A 709 5.92 39.64 9.40
CA PHE A 709 7.36 39.55 9.54
C PHE A 709 8.07 40.28 8.43
N ARG A 710 9.12 41.05 8.76
CA ARG A 710 9.93 41.84 7.82
C ARG A 710 11.36 41.30 7.77
N ASP A 711 11.98 41.30 6.59
CA ASP A 711 13.33 40.76 6.41
C ASP A 711 14.36 41.44 7.30
N VAL A 712 14.17 42.76 7.62
CA VAL A 712 15.05 43.50 8.54
C VAL A 712 15.08 42.95 9.98
N GLU A 713 14.12 42.11 10.37
CA GLU A 713 14.10 41.46 11.69
C GLU A 713 15.19 40.34 11.82
N ALA A 714 15.68 39.84 10.67
CA ALA A 714 16.76 38.85 10.60
C ALA A 714 17.69 39.18 9.42
N GLN A 715 18.65 40.03 9.64
CA GLN A 715 19.56 40.55 8.62
C GLN A 715 20.99 40.70 9.19
N ASP A 716 21.50 39.65 9.80
CA ASP A 716 22.85 39.63 10.36
C ASP A 716 23.88 39.60 9.22
N ASN A 717 25.02 40.25 9.44
CA ASN A 717 26.11 40.24 8.48
C ASN A 717 26.81 38.88 8.48
N ASP A 718 27.25 38.44 7.27
CA ASP A 718 27.92 37.16 7.07
C ASP A 718 27.13 35.98 7.73
N PRO A 719 25.93 35.71 7.23
CA PRO A 719 25.01 34.74 7.86
C PRO A 719 25.56 33.33 7.81
N GLN A 720 25.35 32.61 8.90
CA GLN A 720 25.63 31.17 9.01
C GLN A 720 24.37 30.30 8.72
N VAL A 721 23.19 30.94 8.69
CA VAL A 721 21.92 30.33 8.35
C VAL A 721 21.12 31.29 7.47
N LEU A 722 20.62 30.81 6.35
CA LEU A 722 19.61 31.49 5.57
C LEU A 722 18.20 31.01 5.95
N LEU A 723 17.38 31.91 6.48
CA LEU A 723 15.99 31.61 6.82
C LEU A 723 15.08 31.83 5.62
N PHE A 724 14.38 30.82 5.17
CA PHE A 724 13.33 30.95 4.16
C PHE A 724 12.01 31.34 4.82
N ALA A 725 11.62 32.62 4.65
CA ALA A 725 10.40 33.16 5.24
C ALA A 725 9.20 32.96 4.28
N ASP A 726 8.54 31.82 4.39
CA ASP A 726 7.39 31.46 3.58
C ASP A 726 6.16 32.37 3.79
N VAL A 727 5.20 32.36 2.86
CA VAL A 727 4.02 33.22 2.87
C VAL A 727 3.15 33.06 4.12
N PHE A 728 3.03 31.82 4.64
CA PHE A 728 2.15 31.54 5.77
C PHE A 728 2.73 32.10 7.08
N ASN A 729 3.98 31.79 7.36
CA ASN A 729 4.67 32.31 8.54
C ASN A 729 4.99 33.81 8.44
N ARG A 730 5.07 34.36 7.21
CA ARG A 730 5.29 35.82 7.04
C ARG A 730 4.03 36.63 7.32
N TYR A 731 2.87 36.26 6.80
CA TYR A 731 1.68 37.10 6.78
C TYR A 731 0.53 36.65 7.68
N PHE A 732 0.53 35.41 8.15
CA PHE A 732 -0.51 34.90 9.04
C PHE A 732 0.02 34.59 10.43
N GLU A 733 1.19 33.97 10.56
CA GLU A 733 1.76 33.53 11.85
C GLU A 733 3.21 34.06 12.04
N PRO A 734 3.44 35.37 11.98
CA PRO A 734 4.80 35.96 11.98
C PRO A 734 5.61 35.65 13.24
N GLU A 735 4.94 35.29 14.32
CA GLU A 735 5.62 34.98 15.58
C GLU A 735 6.39 33.65 15.51
N ASN A 736 6.04 32.76 14.59
CA ASN A 736 6.84 31.55 14.36
C ASN A 736 8.24 31.89 13.82
N LEU A 737 8.32 32.81 12.84
CA LEU A 737 9.61 33.29 12.31
C LEU A 737 10.41 34.07 13.37
N ARG A 738 9.74 34.94 14.14
CA ARG A 738 10.40 35.66 15.22
C ARG A 738 10.97 34.75 16.28
N ALA A 739 10.20 33.74 16.70
CA ALA A 739 10.65 32.70 17.63
C ALA A 739 11.85 31.92 17.08
N ALA A 740 11.79 31.50 15.81
CA ALA A 740 12.90 30.81 15.17
C ALA A 740 14.18 31.63 15.14
N VAL A 741 14.08 32.94 14.81
CA VAL A 741 15.24 33.87 14.84
C VAL A 741 15.80 34.00 16.25
N ARG A 742 14.94 34.10 17.29
CA ARG A 742 15.42 34.16 18.69
C ARG A 742 16.15 32.88 19.10
N VAL A 743 15.60 31.74 18.78
CA VAL A 743 16.20 30.43 19.08
C VAL A 743 17.53 30.26 18.35
N LEU A 744 17.62 30.54 17.05
CA LEU A 744 18.86 30.42 16.27
C LEU A 744 19.95 31.39 16.78
N ARG A 745 19.58 32.60 17.14
CA ARG A 745 20.55 33.56 17.71
C ARG A 745 21.03 33.16 19.13
N ALA A 746 20.12 32.64 19.94
CA ALA A 746 20.44 32.12 21.27
C ALA A 746 21.40 30.92 21.21
N THR A 747 21.36 30.14 20.13
CA THR A 747 22.30 29.04 19.86
C THR A 747 23.57 29.52 19.14
N GLY A 748 23.77 30.85 19.00
CA GLY A 748 24.99 31.45 18.49
C GLY A 748 25.07 31.67 16.98
N PHE A 749 24.01 31.42 16.25
CA PHE A 749 24.01 31.57 14.79
C PHE A 749 23.68 33.00 14.36
N ARG A 750 24.38 33.49 13.34
CA ARG A 750 24.01 34.69 12.58
C ARG A 750 22.99 34.31 11.50
N VAL A 751 21.85 35.00 11.51
CA VAL A 751 20.69 34.65 10.70
C VAL A 751 20.33 35.75 9.72
N ALA A 752 20.21 35.46 8.45
CA ALA A 752 19.63 36.37 7.48
C ALA A 752 18.46 35.69 6.72
N VAL A 753 17.48 36.47 6.28
CA VAL A 753 16.41 36.00 5.41
C VAL A 753 16.94 35.83 3.99
N ALA A 754 16.62 34.70 3.37
CA ALA A 754 16.84 34.49 1.93
C ALA A 754 16.01 35.50 1.12
N ARG A 755 16.65 36.32 0.29
CA ARG A 755 15.99 37.36 -0.50
C ARG A 755 16.62 37.52 -1.89
N ASP A 756 15.82 38.00 -2.82
CA ASP A 756 16.27 38.39 -4.17
C ASP A 756 16.62 39.89 -4.17
N ASP A 757 17.91 40.20 -4.17
CA ASP A 757 18.37 41.60 -4.15
C ASP A 757 17.99 42.40 -5.43
N ARG A 758 17.54 41.70 -6.46
CA ARG A 758 17.05 42.33 -7.72
C ARG A 758 15.57 42.72 -7.65
N SER A 759 14.86 42.35 -6.56
CA SER A 759 13.40 42.56 -6.47
C SER A 759 12.96 42.80 -5.02
N ASP A 760 12.07 43.77 -4.80
CA ASP A 760 11.40 43.98 -3.50
C ASP A 760 10.36 42.89 -3.18
N ARG A 761 10.08 41.98 -4.10
CA ARG A 761 9.13 40.86 -3.86
C ARG A 761 9.81 39.73 -3.11
N ALA A 762 9.22 39.33 -2.00
CA ALA A 762 9.66 38.17 -1.24
C ALA A 762 9.80 36.93 -2.13
N LEU A 763 10.74 36.05 -1.80
CA LEU A 763 10.88 34.76 -2.44
C LEU A 763 9.65 33.87 -2.13
N ASP A 764 9.29 33.02 -3.08
CA ASP A 764 8.20 32.06 -2.96
C ASP A 764 8.65 30.69 -3.46
N CYS A 765 8.22 29.63 -2.78
CA CYS A 765 8.53 28.26 -3.16
C CYS A 765 7.68 27.75 -4.36
N GLY A 766 6.76 28.52 -4.88
CA GLY A 766 5.87 28.11 -5.97
C GLY A 766 4.79 27.07 -5.59
N ARG A 767 4.67 26.70 -4.31
CA ARG A 767 3.76 25.63 -3.86
C ARG A 767 2.29 25.89 -4.20
N THR A 768 1.84 27.13 -4.04
CA THR A 768 0.46 27.53 -4.37
C THR A 768 0.20 27.48 -5.87
N LEU A 769 1.18 27.79 -6.69
CA LEU A 769 1.14 27.71 -8.15
C LEU A 769 1.06 26.23 -8.59
N LEU A 770 1.91 25.36 -8.06
CA LEU A 770 1.90 23.92 -8.33
C LEU A 770 0.58 23.26 -7.95
N ALA A 771 -0.01 23.67 -6.82
CA ALA A 771 -1.30 23.16 -6.37
C ALA A 771 -2.45 23.45 -7.36
N MET A 772 -2.29 24.49 -8.20
CA MET A 772 -3.26 24.88 -9.23
C MET A 772 -2.82 24.53 -10.67
N GLY A 773 -1.67 23.84 -10.84
CA GLY A 773 -1.16 23.43 -12.14
C GLY A 773 -0.46 24.54 -12.95
N CYS A 774 -0.07 25.64 -12.30
CA CYS A 774 0.66 26.77 -12.92
C CYS A 774 2.17 26.49 -12.92
N VAL A 775 2.59 25.45 -13.67
CA VAL A 775 3.96 24.91 -13.59
C VAL A 775 5.02 25.89 -14.11
N ASP A 776 4.76 26.61 -15.21
CA ASP A 776 5.74 27.54 -15.77
C ASP A 776 6.01 28.72 -14.83
N GLU A 777 4.97 29.23 -14.16
CA GLU A 777 5.12 30.27 -13.14
C GLU A 777 5.84 29.73 -11.88
N ALA A 778 5.56 28.49 -11.49
CA ALA A 778 6.26 27.82 -10.38
C ALA A 778 7.74 27.63 -10.70
N ARG A 779 8.08 27.26 -11.95
CA ARG A 779 9.47 27.15 -12.42
C ARG A 779 10.21 28.48 -12.31
N HIS A 780 9.53 29.58 -12.69
CA HIS A 780 10.11 30.92 -12.54
C HIS A 780 10.40 31.28 -11.06
N GLU A 781 9.47 30.97 -10.15
CA GLU A 781 9.70 31.18 -8.70
C GLU A 781 10.84 30.29 -8.16
N ALA A 782 10.90 29.02 -8.60
CA ALA A 782 11.98 28.10 -8.22
C ALA A 782 13.35 28.66 -8.68
N GLN A 783 13.45 29.14 -9.92
CA GLN A 783 14.68 29.75 -10.44
C GLN A 783 15.09 30.99 -9.64
N ARG A 784 14.11 31.85 -9.23
CA ARG A 784 14.40 33.00 -8.36
C ARG A 784 15.02 32.60 -7.02
N VAL A 785 14.51 31.52 -6.41
CA VAL A 785 15.06 30.99 -5.15
C VAL A 785 16.47 30.46 -5.37
N ILE A 786 16.67 29.64 -6.42
CA ILE A 786 17.99 29.06 -6.76
C ILE A 786 19.02 30.19 -6.96
N ASP A 787 18.69 31.22 -7.78
CA ASP A 787 19.57 32.34 -8.04
C ASP A 787 19.90 33.12 -6.77
N ALA A 788 18.91 33.36 -5.91
CA ALA A 788 19.06 34.18 -4.70
C ALA A 788 19.87 33.48 -3.59
N THR A 789 19.90 32.13 -3.59
CA THR A 789 20.58 31.36 -2.54
C THR A 789 21.93 30.78 -2.98
N ARG A 790 22.21 30.79 -4.30
CA ARG A 790 23.39 30.18 -4.93
C ARG A 790 24.71 30.47 -4.22
N ASP A 791 25.03 31.76 -4.00
CA ASP A 791 26.32 32.15 -3.46
C ASP A 791 26.52 31.74 -1.99
N ALA A 792 25.44 31.75 -1.21
CA ALA A 792 25.47 31.32 0.19
C ALA A 792 25.55 29.78 0.27
N VAL A 793 24.79 29.07 -0.51
CA VAL A 793 24.81 27.60 -0.59
C VAL A 793 26.19 27.10 -1.05
N ALA A 794 26.80 27.77 -2.04
CA ALA A 794 28.16 27.43 -2.48
C ALA A 794 29.21 27.62 -1.38
N LYS A 795 28.95 28.46 -0.38
CA LYS A 795 29.78 28.64 0.82
C LYS A 795 29.42 27.67 1.96
N GLY A 796 28.49 26.77 1.74
CA GLY A 796 28.04 25.79 2.74
C GLY A 796 27.00 26.32 3.73
N VAL A 797 26.37 27.48 3.47
CA VAL A 797 25.33 28.05 4.34
C VAL A 797 24.02 27.29 4.13
N PRO A 798 23.44 26.68 5.18
CA PRO A 798 22.16 25.97 5.06
C PRO A 798 21.01 26.94 4.87
N VAL A 799 19.98 26.43 4.12
CA VAL A 799 18.69 27.10 3.94
C VAL A 799 17.64 26.42 4.82
N VAL A 800 17.19 27.14 5.84
CA VAL A 800 16.29 26.64 6.89
C VAL A 800 14.89 27.21 6.71
N GLY A 801 13.85 26.37 6.80
CA GLY A 801 12.46 26.82 6.71
C GLY A 801 11.58 26.21 7.78
N LEU A 802 10.43 26.87 8.05
CA LEU A 802 9.50 26.52 9.10
C LEU A 802 8.28 25.74 8.61
N GLU A 803 7.69 26.17 7.48
CA GLU A 803 6.53 25.49 6.92
C GLU A 803 6.98 24.27 6.08
N PRO A 804 6.70 23.03 6.53
CA PRO A 804 7.21 21.83 5.85
C PRO A 804 6.79 21.72 4.40
N SER A 805 5.56 22.15 4.08
CA SER A 805 5.05 22.09 2.71
C SER A 805 5.76 23.08 1.77
N SER A 806 6.37 24.12 2.31
CA SER A 806 7.12 25.13 1.56
C SER A 806 8.59 24.75 1.42
N ILE A 807 9.29 24.51 2.53
CA ILE A 807 10.74 24.26 2.49
C ILE A 807 11.09 22.92 1.82
N LEU A 808 10.31 21.86 2.06
CA LEU A 808 10.57 20.55 1.46
C LEU A 808 10.26 20.50 -0.05
N THR A 809 9.66 21.55 -0.63
CA THR A 809 9.54 21.72 -2.09
C THR A 809 10.95 21.84 -2.74
N PHE A 810 11.93 22.40 -2.05
CA PHE A 810 13.31 22.54 -2.55
C PHE A 810 14.03 21.19 -2.66
N ARG A 811 13.63 20.23 -1.83
CA ARG A 811 14.19 18.87 -1.81
C ARG A 811 13.47 17.90 -2.76
N ASP A 812 12.39 18.32 -3.44
CA ASP A 812 11.56 17.47 -4.27
C ASP A 812 11.15 18.16 -5.58
N GLU A 813 10.09 18.99 -5.58
CA GLU A 813 9.54 19.54 -6.81
C GLU A 813 10.55 20.43 -7.58
N PHE A 814 11.47 21.11 -6.90
CA PHE A 814 12.49 21.92 -7.57
C PHE A 814 13.39 21.07 -8.46
N LEU A 815 13.75 19.85 -8.04
CA LEU A 815 14.53 18.90 -8.84
C LEU A 815 13.83 18.52 -10.16
N ALA A 816 12.49 18.56 -10.18
CA ALA A 816 11.70 18.27 -11.37
C ALA A 816 11.34 19.54 -12.18
N LEU A 817 11.32 20.70 -11.54
CA LEU A 817 11.03 22.00 -12.19
C LEU A 817 12.26 22.57 -12.91
N CYS A 818 13.43 22.49 -12.25
CA CYS A 818 14.69 23.08 -12.69
C CYS A 818 15.82 22.06 -12.47
N PRO A 819 15.86 20.93 -13.22
CA PRO A 819 16.91 19.94 -13.04
C PRO A 819 18.30 20.51 -13.32
N GLY A 820 19.28 20.22 -12.48
CA GLY A 820 20.66 20.64 -12.63
C GLY A 820 21.42 20.78 -11.32
N PRO A 821 22.76 20.95 -11.41
CA PRO A 821 23.65 20.91 -10.25
C PRO A 821 23.36 22.00 -9.20
N GLU A 822 22.92 23.18 -9.61
CA GLU A 822 22.58 24.26 -8.66
C GLU A 822 21.34 23.91 -7.82
N THR A 823 20.35 23.25 -8.42
CA THR A 823 19.17 22.79 -7.71
C THR A 823 19.51 21.62 -6.77
N GLU A 824 20.41 20.73 -7.18
CA GLU A 824 20.91 19.65 -6.32
C GLU A 824 21.68 20.20 -5.12
N MET A 825 22.54 21.20 -5.33
CA MET A 825 23.24 21.89 -4.24
C MET A 825 22.26 22.55 -3.26
N LEU A 826 21.24 23.26 -3.75
CA LEU A 826 20.20 23.87 -2.91
C LEU A 826 19.42 22.79 -2.16
N SER A 827 19.02 21.71 -2.83
CA SER A 827 18.31 20.58 -2.23
C SER A 827 19.09 20.00 -1.05
N ASN A 828 20.38 19.78 -1.23
CA ASN A 828 21.27 19.21 -0.19
C ASN A 828 21.53 20.19 0.98
N ALA A 829 21.51 21.49 0.73
CA ALA A 829 21.69 22.53 1.73
C ALA A 829 20.38 22.88 2.46
N THR A 830 19.24 22.31 2.06
CA THR A 830 17.92 22.63 2.59
C THR A 830 17.51 21.69 3.71
N CYS A 831 17.06 22.25 4.83
CA CYS A 831 16.50 21.49 5.95
C CYS A 831 15.32 22.23 6.61
N THR A 832 14.51 21.49 7.36
CA THR A 832 13.53 22.09 8.25
C THR A 832 14.24 22.67 9.50
N PHE A 833 13.58 23.54 10.20
CA PHE A 833 14.14 24.19 11.40
C PHE A 833 14.53 23.17 12.48
N GLU A 834 13.73 22.17 12.68
CA GLU A 834 13.96 21.09 13.63
C GLU A 834 15.07 20.12 13.19
N GLU A 835 15.20 19.81 11.89
CA GLU A 835 16.35 19.07 11.38
C GLU A 835 17.66 19.81 11.65
N PHE A 836 17.68 21.10 11.35
CA PHE A 836 18.87 21.93 11.60
C PHE A 836 19.29 21.94 13.10
N LEU A 837 18.32 22.11 14.01
CA LEU A 837 18.60 22.16 15.45
C LEU A 837 18.89 20.78 16.05
N ALA A 838 18.35 19.70 15.50
CA ALA A 838 18.65 18.35 15.98
C ALA A 838 20.13 17.99 15.82
N ASP A 839 20.79 18.50 14.78
CA ASP A 839 22.22 18.30 14.52
C ASP A 839 23.14 19.22 15.36
N GLN A 840 22.55 20.18 16.07
CA GLN A 840 23.36 21.06 16.94
C GLN A 840 23.58 20.42 18.30
N PRO A 841 24.75 20.69 18.98
CA PRO A 841 24.96 20.28 20.34
C PRO A 841 23.96 20.98 21.29
N ASP A 842 24.24 21.11 22.50
CA ASP A 842 23.36 21.53 23.58
C ASP A 842 22.57 22.83 23.31
N LEU A 843 21.24 22.71 23.40
CA LEU A 843 20.32 23.84 23.48
C LEU A 843 20.09 24.17 24.98
N PRO A 844 20.21 25.44 25.41
CA PRO A 844 19.89 25.82 26.78
C PRO A 844 18.35 25.83 26.97
N LEU A 845 17.80 24.71 27.46
CA LEU A 845 16.36 24.52 27.61
C LEU A 845 15.97 24.39 29.09
N LYS A 846 14.92 25.09 29.48
CA LYS A 846 14.23 24.97 30.79
C LYS A 846 13.35 23.72 30.82
N PRO A 847 13.15 23.15 32.01
CA PRO A 847 12.21 22.05 32.19
C PRO A 847 10.77 22.40 31.79
N LEU A 848 10.07 21.42 31.24
CA LEU A 848 8.63 21.49 30.90
C LEU A 848 7.89 20.30 31.52
N ASP A 849 7.07 20.58 32.55
CA ASP A 849 6.32 19.57 33.30
C ASP A 849 4.93 19.26 32.66
N ARG A 850 4.77 19.51 31.38
CA ARG A 850 3.53 19.28 30.62
C ARG A 850 3.79 18.27 29.52
N PRO A 851 2.85 17.32 29.26
CA PRO A 851 3.01 16.37 28.18
C PRO A 851 2.94 17.09 26.83
N ILE A 852 3.78 16.68 25.88
CA ILE A 852 3.80 17.17 24.51
C ILE A 852 3.16 16.13 23.62
N TYR A 853 2.14 16.53 22.87
CA TYR A 853 1.52 15.71 21.81
C TYR A 853 1.94 16.23 20.45
N LEU A 854 2.73 15.42 19.74
CA LEU A 854 3.34 15.78 18.46
C LEU A 854 2.55 15.23 17.28
N HIS A 855 2.03 16.13 16.43
CA HIS A 855 1.51 15.76 15.11
C HIS A 855 2.50 16.13 14.00
N GLY A 856 3.22 15.15 13.46
CA GLY A 856 4.11 15.35 12.31
C GLY A 856 3.33 15.71 11.03
N HIS A 857 3.79 16.72 10.31
CA HIS A 857 3.22 17.10 9.02
C HIS A 857 3.42 15.99 7.97
N CYS A 858 2.47 15.80 7.04
CA CYS A 858 2.54 14.71 6.06
C CYS A 858 3.81 14.79 5.18
N HIS A 859 4.30 15.97 4.81
CA HIS A 859 5.56 16.14 4.08
C HIS A 859 6.77 15.80 4.95
N GLN A 860 6.80 16.19 6.25
CA GLN A 860 7.86 15.73 7.17
C GLN A 860 7.91 14.20 7.23
N LYS A 861 6.74 13.54 7.35
CA LYS A 861 6.64 12.08 7.34
C LYS A 861 7.14 11.47 6.01
N ALA A 862 6.79 12.08 4.89
CA ALA A 862 7.23 11.62 3.57
C ALA A 862 8.75 11.77 3.35
N HIS A 863 9.39 12.78 3.94
CA HIS A 863 10.83 13.03 3.82
C HIS A 863 11.68 12.55 5.02
N GLY A 864 11.07 11.91 6.03
CA GLY A 864 11.79 11.40 7.19
C GLY A 864 12.15 12.46 8.24
N ALA A 865 11.64 13.69 8.11
CA ALA A 865 11.97 14.83 8.97
C ALA A 865 11.22 14.85 10.33
N VAL A 866 10.43 13.81 10.64
CA VAL A 866 9.73 13.72 11.94
C VAL A 866 10.63 13.19 13.05
N THR A 867 11.55 12.28 12.74
CA THR A 867 12.47 11.71 13.73
C THR A 867 13.36 12.78 14.37
N PRO A 868 14.06 13.64 13.59
CA PRO A 868 14.83 14.75 14.17
C PRO A 868 13.99 15.67 15.08
N MET A 869 12.75 15.97 14.69
CA MET A 869 11.83 16.75 15.50
C MET A 869 11.48 16.06 16.83
N LEU A 870 11.21 14.75 16.80
CA LEU A 870 10.94 13.98 17.99
C LEU A 870 12.14 13.96 18.94
N ASP A 871 13.33 13.76 18.40
CA ASP A 871 14.57 13.71 19.18
C ASP A 871 14.93 15.09 19.77
N LEU A 872 14.69 16.16 19.02
CA LEU A 872 14.83 17.53 19.51
C LEU A 872 13.90 17.83 20.70
N LEU A 873 12.62 17.42 20.60
CA LEU A 873 11.65 17.62 21.68
C LEU A 873 11.98 16.81 22.93
N LYS A 874 12.56 15.63 22.80
CA LYS A 874 13.02 14.81 23.94
C LYS A 874 14.19 15.41 24.71
N ARG A 875 14.91 16.39 24.13
CA ARG A 875 16.00 17.14 24.83
C ARG A 875 15.46 18.12 25.87
N ILE A 876 14.16 18.49 25.80
CA ILE A 876 13.53 19.37 26.78
C ILE A 876 13.48 18.63 28.12
N PRO A 877 14.14 19.12 29.20
CA PRO A 877 14.19 18.43 30.48
C PRO A 877 12.75 18.22 31.04
N GLY A 878 12.43 17.00 31.49
CA GLY A 878 11.14 16.64 32.05
C GLY A 878 10.02 16.40 31.02
N ALA A 879 10.23 16.69 29.76
CA ALA A 879 9.19 16.54 28.73
C ALA A 879 8.80 15.09 28.45
N GLN A 880 7.52 14.79 28.49
CA GLN A 880 6.95 13.54 28.03
C GLN A 880 6.38 13.74 26.60
N VAL A 881 7.05 13.20 25.58
CA VAL A 881 6.67 13.40 24.19
C VAL A 881 5.86 12.22 23.67
N HIS A 882 4.62 12.47 23.29
CA HIS A 882 3.70 11.50 22.69
C HIS A 882 3.52 11.79 21.20
N MET A 883 3.98 10.85 20.36
CA MET A 883 3.76 10.94 18.91
C MET A 883 2.31 10.53 18.57
N ILE A 884 1.60 11.40 17.87
CA ILE A 884 0.27 11.07 17.33
C ILE A 884 0.43 10.24 16.05
N GLU A 885 0.08 8.97 16.13
CA GLU A 885 0.05 8.05 14.99
C GLU A 885 -1.14 8.38 14.07
N SER A 886 -0.92 9.30 13.15
CA SER A 886 -1.95 9.76 12.21
C SER A 886 -1.42 9.79 10.78
N SER A 887 -2.32 9.72 9.79
CA SER A 887 -1.95 9.88 8.38
C SER A 887 -1.78 11.37 8.03
N CYS A 888 -2.78 12.01 7.46
CA CYS A 888 -2.83 13.44 7.15
C CYS A 888 -3.85 14.13 8.04
N CYS A 889 -3.63 15.38 8.42
CA CYS A 889 -4.65 16.18 9.13
C CYS A 889 -5.92 16.43 8.28
N GLY A 890 -5.86 16.22 6.97
CA GLY A 890 -6.98 16.40 6.05
C GLY A 890 -7.17 17.83 5.53
N MET A 891 -6.55 18.85 6.11
CA MET A 891 -6.71 20.24 5.65
C MET A 891 -6.06 20.47 4.28
N ALA A 892 -4.79 20.08 4.12
CA ALA A 892 -4.04 20.15 2.87
C ALA A 892 -4.25 21.45 2.05
N GLY A 893 -3.98 22.58 2.66
CA GLY A 893 -4.14 23.89 2.04
C GLY A 893 -5.60 24.16 1.62
N ALA A 894 -5.82 24.54 0.36
CA ALA A 894 -7.14 24.87 -0.17
C ALA A 894 -8.17 23.74 -0.13
N PHE A 895 -7.72 22.47 -0.08
CA PHE A 895 -8.58 21.30 -0.04
C PHE A 895 -9.57 21.35 1.13
N GLY A 896 -9.10 21.68 2.32
CA GLY A 896 -9.97 21.78 3.50
C GLY A 896 -10.94 22.97 3.49
N TYR A 897 -10.74 23.94 2.63
CA TYR A 897 -11.59 25.13 2.53
C TYR A 897 -12.62 25.06 1.40
N SER A 898 -12.53 24.08 0.49
CA SER A 898 -13.49 23.94 -0.61
C SER A 898 -14.80 23.30 -0.14
N PRO A 899 -15.97 23.80 -0.55
CA PRO A 899 -17.28 23.18 -0.25
C PRO A 899 -17.35 21.72 -0.69
N ASP A 900 -16.67 21.38 -1.78
CA ASP A 900 -16.69 20.04 -2.39
C ASP A 900 -15.85 19.00 -1.67
N THR A 901 -14.92 19.42 -0.82
CA THR A 901 -13.90 18.51 -0.22
C THR A 901 -13.84 18.60 1.30
N ILE A 902 -14.50 19.59 1.91
CA ILE A 902 -14.47 19.81 3.37
C ILE A 902 -14.93 18.59 4.18
N ASP A 903 -15.95 17.86 3.71
CA ASP A 903 -16.43 16.68 4.43
C ASP A 903 -15.41 15.55 4.44
N VAL A 904 -14.71 15.35 3.34
CA VAL A 904 -13.61 14.37 3.26
C VAL A 904 -12.41 14.84 4.08
N SER A 905 -12.13 16.15 4.10
CA SER A 905 -11.10 16.77 4.95
C SER A 905 -11.34 16.46 6.43
N ILE A 906 -12.57 16.66 6.91
CA ILE A 906 -12.96 16.37 8.29
C ILE A 906 -12.87 14.86 8.58
N LYS A 907 -13.38 14.01 7.68
CA LYS A 907 -13.28 12.55 7.82
C LYS A 907 -11.83 12.08 7.94
N MET A 908 -10.88 12.67 7.19
CA MET A 908 -9.47 12.33 7.31
C MET A 908 -8.93 12.62 8.72
N ALA A 909 -9.28 13.76 9.31
CA ALA A 909 -8.86 14.11 10.67
C ALA A 909 -9.50 13.20 11.73
N GLN A 910 -10.74 12.78 11.51
CA GLN A 910 -11.49 11.87 12.40
C GLN A 910 -10.93 10.44 12.40
N LEU A 911 -10.09 10.06 11.43
CA LEU A 911 -9.52 8.72 11.41
C LEU A 911 -8.58 8.47 12.60
N ASP A 912 -7.70 9.43 12.88
CA ASP A 912 -6.62 9.25 13.84
C ASP A 912 -6.36 10.52 14.68
N LEU A 913 -6.30 11.71 14.05
CA LEU A 913 -5.86 12.95 14.69
C LEU A 913 -6.83 13.44 15.77
N PHE A 914 -8.10 13.57 15.44
CA PHE A 914 -9.09 14.07 16.41
C PHE A 914 -9.27 13.11 17.58
N PRO A 915 -9.43 11.77 17.39
CA PRO A 915 -9.50 10.84 18.51
C PRO A 915 -8.28 10.86 19.44
N ALA A 916 -7.08 11.04 18.88
CA ALA A 916 -5.85 11.14 19.69
C ALA A 916 -5.83 12.43 20.55
N LEU A 917 -6.39 13.52 20.04
CA LEU A 917 -6.46 14.79 20.77
C LEU A 917 -7.65 14.85 21.77
N GLU A 918 -8.71 14.11 21.54
CA GLU A 918 -9.84 14.00 22.50
C GLU A 918 -9.41 13.35 23.81
N VAL A 919 -8.42 12.44 23.78
CA VAL A 919 -7.90 11.78 24.99
C VAL A 919 -6.67 12.50 25.58
N ALA A 920 -6.14 13.52 24.88
CA ALA A 920 -5.01 14.29 25.37
C ALA A 920 -5.43 15.16 26.57
N PRO A 921 -4.58 15.32 27.62
CA PRO A 921 -4.85 16.22 28.73
C PRO A 921 -5.09 17.65 28.27
N VAL A 922 -5.98 18.37 28.96
CA VAL A 922 -6.36 19.75 28.59
C VAL A 922 -5.15 20.71 28.65
N ASP A 923 -4.19 20.46 29.53
CA ASP A 923 -2.95 21.22 29.69
C ASP A 923 -1.84 20.73 28.78
N ALA A 924 -2.04 19.68 27.97
CA ALA A 924 -1.04 19.21 27.04
C ALA A 924 -0.61 20.30 26.05
N VAL A 925 0.67 20.30 25.71
CA VAL A 925 1.22 21.15 24.65
C VAL A 925 1.08 20.39 23.32
N ILE A 926 0.25 20.91 22.42
CA ILE A 926 0.10 20.31 21.10
C ILE A 926 1.08 20.99 20.13
N VAL A 927 1.92 20.18 19.48
CA VAL A 927 2.93 20.65 18.51
C VAL A 927 2.61 20.17 17.12
N ALA A 928 2.57 21.09 16.17
CA ALA A 928 2.38 20.81 14.75
C ALA A 928 2.97 21.94 13.89
N ASP A 929 3.92 21.63 12.98
CA ASP A 929 4.62 22.67 12.22
C ASP A 929 3.85 23.15 10.98
N GLY A 930 2.97 22.34 10.44
CA GLY A 930 2.16 22.78 9.28
C GLY A 930 1.04 23.75 9.69
N THR A 931 0.96 24.91 9.05
CA THR A 931 -0.17 25.86 9.20
C THR A 931 -1.52 25.17 9.01
N SER A 932 -1.65 24.33 7.96
CA SER A 932 -2.85 23.52 7.71
C SER A 932 -3.21 22.60 8.88
N CYS A 933 -2.20 22.01 9.52
CA CYS A 933 -2.42 21.11 10.67
C CYS A 933 -2.93 21.87 11.89
N ARG A 934 -2.32 23.01 12.19
CA ARG A 934 -2.75 23.87 13.31
C ARG A 934 -4.18 24.36 13.15
N HIS A 935 -4.56 24.77 11.94
CA HIS A 935 -5.94 25.18 11.64
C HIS A 935 -6.94 24.03 11.79
N GLN A 936 -6.59 22.84 11.29
CA GLN A 936 -7.47 21.66 11.44
C GLN A 936 -7.70 21.29 12.91
N ILE A 937 -6.64 21.35 13.71
CA ILE A 937 -6.72 21.06 15.14
C ILE A 937 -7.59 22.11 15.87
N ALA A 938 -7.32 23.39 15.60
CA ALA A 938 -8.03 24.50 16.25
C ALA A 938 -9.54 24.51 15.96
N GLU A 939 -9.94 24.12 14.74
CA GLU A 939 -11.36 24.08 14.36
C GLU A 939 -12.08 22.80 14.78
N GLY A 940 -11.37 21.68 14.89
CA GLY A 940 -11.96 20.36 15.12
C GLY A 940 -11.84 19.84 16.55
N THR A 941 -11.08 20.51 17.44
CA THR A 941 -10.81 20.07 18.80
C THR A 941 -10.85 21.25 19.79
N GLN A 942 -10.74 20.96 21.10
CA GLN A 942 -10.59 22.00 22.14
C GLN A 942 -9.15 22.52 22.27
N HIS A 943 -8.20 21.94 21.53
CA HIS A 943 -6.79 22.24 21.66
C HIS A 943 -6.33 23.30 20.62
N GLN A 944 -5.32 24.07 21.00
CA GLN A 944 -4.58 24.95 20.12
C GLN A 944 -3.18 24.38 19.94
N ALA A 945 -2.80 24.14 18.67
CA ALA A 945 -1.44 23.67 18.37
C ALA A 945 -0.49 24.84 18.11
N MET A 946 0.76 24.68 18.49
CA MET A 946 1.83 25.65 18.21
C MET A 946 2.93 25.05 17.33
N HIS A 947 3.67 25.92 16.66
CA HIS A 947 4.88 25.53 15.91
C HIS A 947 6.01 25.17 16.91
N VAL A 948 6.88 24.22 16.56
CA VAL A 948 8.03 23.80 17.38
C VAL A 948 8.92 24.98 17.76
N ALA A 949 9.16 25.93 16.85
CA ALA A 949 9.96 27.14 17.13
C ALA A 949 9.39 27.96 18.29
N ARG A 950 8.06 28.07 18.43
CA ARG A 950 7.44 28.77 19.56
C ARG A 950 7.56 28.01 20.85
N LEU A 951 7.49 26.68 20.83
CA LEU A 951 7.72 25.87 22.03
C LEU A 951 9.17 26.01 22.50
N LEU A 952 10.13 25.91 21.59
CA LEU A 952 11.55 26.06 21.95
C LEU A 952 11.85 27.47 22.48
N ASP A 953 11.32 28.53 21.87
CA ASP A 953 11.46 29.91 22.35
C ASP A 953 10.85 30.08 23.75
N MET A 954 9.74 29.42 24.07
CA MET A 954 9.09 29.46 25.39
C MET A 954 9.93 28.79 26.49
N VAL A 955 10.66 27.71 26.16
CA VAL A 955 11.49 26.96 27.10
C VAL A 955 12.96 27.29 27.00
N LEU A 956 13.32 28.28 26.21
CA LEU A 956 14.72 28.74 26.09
C LEU A 956 15.19 29.34 27.41
N ASP A 957 16.40 28.95 27.85
CA ASP A 957 17.04 29.48 29.06
C ASP A 957 18.13 30.51 28.66
N VAL A 958 17.68 31.75 28.35
CA VAL A 958 18.53 32.88 27.93
C VAL A 958 18.43 34.03 28.92
#